data_b8285b07b529bd7a7029a174c820784a
#
_entry.id   b8285b07b529bd7a7029a174c820784a
#
_cell.length_a   1.000
_cell.length_b   1.000
_cell.length_c   1.000
_cell.angle_alpha   90.00
_cell.angle_beta   90.00
_cell.angle_gamma   90.00
#
_symmetry.space_group_name_H-M   'P 1'
#
loop_
_entity.id
_entity.type
_entity.pdbx_description
1 polymer ?
#
loop_
_entity_poly.entity_id
_entity_poly.type
_entity_poly.pdbx_seq_one_letter_code
_entity_poly.pdbx_strand_id
1 'polypeptide(L)'
;MFKKALKLTTAFSFFAVLCISLVPNLKGTEEQPQIRLPEVVITSPDESKLIDSREIPIPLAVAQGVKAEPRIESRALDEEMVAKVQKARPATKSPGCAYSSSVSTSVVRVFEGELALFKQAKYRYMKGNYGDAVQSFDKFIINYPDSPLVGAAYYWLGESKLHLGQLEGALQCFLEVIHRHPQDDLNDYSYYSVGWIHFKRGQYETAHTFLTDTYRLHPQSPIAESALFWAGESLVRMNNYSDGLETFRQLVERFPRGNLRVETQYLIGANLFHLRRFAEAERVFRDFNADFAFHPLLENSLYGLGWSLVYSGKYREAVSVFGELLLRFPESTLTEITYYGLIKAYVGQGETERAIQYHRKLAEQYVQSTWGSTGLNEIAYYYFQEGEFRKAIESYRDLVKLYPMTELKDKVYFNIGESFYNLKDYRNAVNSYQLLIDGYPDSPLASQALFKIGFSLFQEKSYKEAISSWRWVLSRYPDFSQRDEVVYWIGEANLLLRNYAEATSYFNELVNNEFYFAKALNSLGWYHFQLGKWRKAASYFNQLVETYPEHELYPGAILLLAEAYFNLKQYERALNYLARLTQGDYRGEKLDKAYFLTGWIYYKQGLFAKAAQQFEGLLDELPESPYADDAYYWLGMSHFRNKAFEKAIDEFSGLVSFAPSSPLVPQGLLKVGDSYYNLKEYLRAILAYSKVIKGYPESKEAPEASYGIILSLYQEGKYDRFVEETGEFFQKYRNHPVGANVELQLAEFYEKNGQWDRAISAYREMLRNYPKSDLADDAQFRIGEIYMSMGRLPEAIAEYEKITMHFPDSTHAVEAWYKIGEAYYALKDFSRALRGYERVIYRFPKSGWDKRSYLRASECYRVLKRPNWAEKTLKRLIALYPKDPIVYEASLNLGKLHFHGQDYREAIASFKMATGSSDRTAASFAQLRIGDSYLALGDKESAKLEFMKVLYLYRDRDEYVGEALLKVGQIYVEEKRWSEARQIYQKLIHTARSEEAKEIARKMLKRVERETSTR
;
A
#
# COMPACT_ATOMS: atom_id res chain seq x y z
N MET A 1 19.41 36.16 32.13
CA MET A 1 20.04 34.85 31.99
C MET A 1 19.03 33.74 31.57
N PHE A 2 17.92 33.53 32.27
CA PHE A 2 16.93 32.48 31.92
C PHE A 2 16.28 32.67 30.53
N LYS A 3 16.02 33.89 30.08
CA LYS A 3 15.52 34.18 28.72
C LYS A 3 16.55 33.96 27.59
N LYS A 4 17.86 33.94 27.89
CA LYS A 4 18.91 33.68 26.88
C LYS A 4 19.22 32.18 26.73
N ALA A 5 19.12 31.40 27.81
CA ALA A 5 19.19 29.94 27.74
C ALA A 5 17.98 29.38 26.94
N LEU A 6 16.82 30.03 27.03
CA LEU A 6 15.65 29.66 26.21
C LEU A 6 15.81 30.03 24.72
N LYS A 7 16.66 31.01 24.38
CA LYS A 7 17.01 31.33 22.99
C LYS A 7 18.04 30.35 22.42
N LEU A 8 18.90 29.77 23.23
CA LEU A 8 19.84 28.71 22.82
C LEU A 8 19.11 27.40 22.57
N THR A 9 18.04 27.11 23.33
CA THR A 9 17.13 25.99 23.01
C THR A 9 16.28 26.22 21.76
N THR A 10 16.06 27.48 21.34
CA THR A 10 15.38 27.80 20.06
C THR A 10 16.33 27.76 18.86
N ALA A 11 17.65 27.85 19.02
CA ALA A 11 18.60 27.58 17.95
C ALA A 11 18.60 26.11 17.53
N PHE A 12 18.33 25.19 18.48
CA PHE A 12 18.02 23.78 18.14
C PHE A 12 16.69 23.60 17.37
N SER A 13 15.80 24.60 17.40
CA SER A 13 14.56 24.57 16.60
C SER A 13 14.75 24.98 15.14
N PHE A 14 15.88 25.56 14.76
CA PHE A 14 16.14 25.94 13.36
C PHE A 14 16.60 24.76 12.49
N PHE A 15 17.14 23.68 13.11
CA PHE A 15 17.34 22.41 12.38
C PHE A 15 16.03 21.67 12.09
N ALA A 16 14.94 21.97 12.80
CA ALA A 16 13.60 21.44 12.48
C ALA A 16 12.99 22.09 11.22
N VAL A 17 13.53 23.17 10.70
CA VAL A 17 13.03 23.82 9.47
C VAL A 17 13.69 23.23 8.20
N LEU A 18 14.87 22.60 8.32
CA LEU A 18 15.41 21.78 7.22
C LEU A 18 14.79 20.37 7.16
N CYS A 19 14.07 19.96 8.19
CA CYS A 19 13.22 18.75 8.16
C CYS A 19 11.84 18.96 7.56
N ILE A 20 11.56 20.08 6.88
CA ILE A 20 10.33 20.27 6.11
C ILE A 20 10.36 19.48 4.77
N SER A 21 11.50 18.93 4.40
CA SER A 21 11.60 17.92 3.33
C SER A 21 11.78 16.48 3.85
N LEU A 22 11.74 16.29 5.18
CA LEU A 22 11.71 15.05 5.88
C LEU A 22 10.40 15.01 6.72
N VAL A 23 9.26 14.92 6.08
CA VAL A 23 8.51 13.66 6.32
C VAL A 23 9.62 12.63 6.26
N PRO A 24 9.94 11.88 7.34
CA PRO A 24 10.84 10.75 7.18
C PRO A 24 10.39 10.19 5.86
N ASN A 25 11.29 10.19 4.87
CA ASN A 25 10.95 9.47 3.67
C ASN A 25 10.38 8.23 4.26
N LEU A 26 9.04 8.12 4.23
CA LEU A 26 8.36 6.88 4.44
C LEU A 26 8.89 6.02 3.30
N LYS A 27 10.18 5.72 3.42
CA LYS A 27 10.98 4.75 2.71
C LYS A 27 10.75 3.38 3.33
N GLY A 28 9.59 3.14 3.85
CA GLY A 28 8.94 1.93 3.54
C GLY A 28 8.55 2.21 2.11
N THR A 29 9.28 1.67 1.16
CA THR A 29 8.81 1.34 -0.15
C THR A 29 7.29 1.53 -0.25
N GLU A 30 6.80 2.79 -0.24
CA GLU A 30 5.75 3.07 -1.16
C GLU A 30 6.48 2.87 -2.48
N GLU A 31 6.62 1.60 -2.84
CA GLU A 31 6.30 1.24 -4.18
C GLU A 31 5.17 2.19 -4.51
N GLN A 32 5.42 3.15 -5.44
CA GLN A 32 4.32 3.67 -6.26
C GLN A 32 3.27 2.57 -6.17
N PRO A 33 1.96 2.81 -5.89
CA PRO A 33 1.09 1.73 -6.14
C PRO A 33 1.63 1.27 -7.45
N GLN A 34 2.56 0.28 -7.31
CA GLN A 34 3.15 -0.24 -8.52
C GLN A 34 1.86 -0.54 -9.15
N ILE A 35 1.59 0.18 -10.27
CA ILE A 35 0.59 -0.34 -11.13
C ILE A 35 1.05 -1.77 -11.20
N ARG A 36 0.69 -2.55 -10.18
CA ARG A 36 0.80 -3.98 -10.20
C ARG A 36 -0.18 -4.24 -11.28
N LEU A 37 0.40 -4.24 -12.44
CA LEU A 37 -0.20 -4.98 -13.51
C LEU A 37 -0.64 -6.22 -12.80
N PRO A 38 -1.93 -6.58 -12.83
CA PRO A 38 -2.36 -7.81 -12.21
C PRO A 38 -1.20 -8.73 -12.51
N GLU A 39 -0.52 -9.25 -11.44
CA GLU A 39 0.34 -10.38 -11.67
C GLU A 39 -0.47 -11.13 -12.65
N VAL A 40 0.00 -11.15 -13.89
CA VAL A 40 -0.69 -11.93 -14.89
C VAL A 40 -0.61 -13.27 -14.23
N VAL A 41 -1.63 -13.53 -13.39
CA VAL A 41 -1.88 -14.87 -12.92
C VAL A 41 -1.88 -15.55 -14.24
N ILE A 42 -0.85 -16.36 -14.44
CA ILE A 42 -0.79 -17.25 -15.57
C ILE A 42 -2.09 -18.01 -15.38
N THR A 43 -3.18 -17.40 -15.81
CA THR A 43 -4.38 -18.14 -16.09
C THR A 43 -3.91 -18.91 -17.27
N SER A 44 -3.38 -20.11 -16.96
CA SER A 44 -3.28 -21.16 -17.94
C SER A 44 -4.54 -21.01 -18.77
N PRO A 45 -4.41 -20.98 -20.10
CA PRO A 45 -5.58 -21.12 -20.94
C PRO A 45 -6.27 -22.36 -20.41
N ASP A 46 -7.37 -22.13 -19.73
CA ASP A 46 -8.23 -23.04 -19.00
C ASP A 46 -7.70 -24.47 -19.00
N GLU A 47 -7.16 -24.98 -17.88
CA GLU A 47 -6.66 -26.38 -17.81
C GLU A 47 -7.71 -27.38 -18.31
N SER A 48 -8.97 -26.95 -18.34
CA SER A 48 -10.08 -27.68 -18.96
C SER A 48 -9.94 -27.91 -20.47
N LYS A 49 -8.94 -27.31 -21.14
CA LYS A 49 -8.70 -27.46 -22.60
C LYS A 49 -7.36 -28.10 -22.95
N LEU A 50 -6.57 -28.54 -22.01
CA LEU A 50 -5.69 -29.70 -22.26
C LEU A 50 -6.61 -30.85 -22.67
N ILE A 51 -6.31 -31.59 -23.73
CA ILE A 51 -7.16 -32.66 -24.28
C ILE A 51 -7.96 -33.32 -23.18
N ASP A 52 -9.25 -33.05 -23.18
CA ASP A 52 -10.18 -33.63 -22.18
C ASP A 52 -10.01 -35.13 -22.24
N SER A 53 -10.05 -35.82 -21.12
CA SER A 53 -10.05 -37.31 -21.11
C SER A 53 -11.11 -37.91 -22.03
N ARG A 54 -12.14 -37.11 -22.38
CA ARG A 54 -13.15 -37.42 -23.40
C ARG A 54 -12.61 -37.43 -24.83
N GLU A 55 -11.48 -36.74 -25.09
CA GLU A 55 -10.81 -36.74 -26.42
C GLU A 55 -9.85 -37.88 -26.59
N ILE A 56 -9.47 -38.60 -25.53
CA ILE A 56 -8.72 -39.82 -25.60
C ILE A 56 -9.67 -40.96 -25.98
N PRO A 57 -9.59 -41.50 -27.19
CA PRO A 57 -10.50 -42.57 -27.64
C PRO A 57 -10.14 -43.86 -26.93
N ILE A 58 -10.74 -44.16 -25.80
CA ILE A 58 -10.74 -45.52 -25.26
C ILE A 58 -11.66 -46.34 -26.18
N PRO A 59 -11.17 -47.33 -26.89
CA PRO A 59 -11.97 -48.10 -27.83
C PRO A 59 -13.14 -48.75 -27.12
N LEU A 60 -14.38 -48.25 -27.38
CA LEU A 60 -15.63 -48.84 -26.87
C LEU A 60 -16.18 -49.90 -27.86
N ALA A 61 -15.55 -50.03 -29.03
CA ALA A 61 -16.02 -50.95 -30.07
C ALA A 61 -15.59 -52.41 -29.81
N VAL A 62 -16.02 -52.94 -28.68
CA VAL A 62 -15.96 -54.40 -28.42
C VAL A 62 -16.93 -55.14 -29.30
N ALA A 63 -17.98 -54.47 -29.75
CA ALA A 63 -19.08 -55.05 -30.48
C ALA A 63 -18.78 -55.68 -31.88
N GLN A 64 -17.64 -55.30 -32.47
CA GLN A 64 -17.26 -55.83 -33.79
C GLN A 64 -16.83 -57.29 -33.79
N GLY A 65 -16.44 -57.83 -32.63
CA GLY A 65 -16.03 -59.25 -32.47
C GLY A 65 -17.06 -60.12 -31.76
N VAL A 66 -18.04 -59.53 -31.09
CA VAL A 66 -19.08 -60.25 -30.36
C VAL A 66 -20.13 -60.72 -31.36
N LYS A 67 -20.23 -62.04 -31.55
CA LYS A 67 -21.29 -62.63 -32.38
C LYS A 67 -22.64 -62.44 -31.66
N ALA A 68 -23.27 -61.35 -31.96
CA ALA A 68 -24.56 -60.96 -31.34
C ALA A 68 -25.80 -61.62 -31.99
N GLU A 69 -25.56 -62.48 -32.98
CA GLU A 69 -26.67 -63.21 -33.52
C GLU A 69 -27.17 -64.24 -32.49
N PRO A 70 -28.46 -64.16 -32.06
CA PRO A 70 -29.02 -65.15 -31.20
C PRO A 70 -29.05 -66.50 -31.87
N ARG A 71 -28.07 -67.34 -31.66
CA ARG A 71 -28.14 -68.71 -32.17
C ARG A 71 -28.92 -69.54 -31.18
N ILE A 72 -30.17 -69.74 -31.49
CA ILE A 72 -31.00 -70.73 -30.79
C ILE A 72 -30.39 -72.09 -31.09
N GLU A 73 -29.90 -72.78 -30.05
CA GLU A 73 -29.51 -74.17 -30.19
C GLU A 73 -30.74 -75.04 -30.53
N SER A 74 -30.83 -75.45 -31.74
CA SER A 74 -32.00 -76.03 -32.38
C SER A 74 -32.54 -77.29 -31.78
N ARG A 75 -31.76 -78.08 -31.05
CA ARG A 75 -32.17 -79.36 -30.49
C ARG A 75 -33.10 -79.32 -29.27
N ALA A 76 -32.79 -78.42 -28.33
CA ALA A 76 -33.55 -78.33 -27.11
C ALA A 76 -34.95 -77.74 -27.32
N LEU A 77 -35.09 -76.80 -28.25
CA LEU A 77 -36.35 -76.17 -28.64
C LEU A 77 -37.28 -77.11 -29.45
N ASP A 78 -36.74 -78.05 -30.21
CA ASP A 78 -37.53 -79.01 -30.94
C ASP A 78 -38.23 -80.04 -30.01
N GLU A 79 -37.58 -80.43 -28.93
CA GLU A 79 -38.15 -81.34 -27.95
C GLU A 79 -39.19 -80.62 -27.04
N GLU A 80 -38.98 -79.36 -26.74
CA GLU A 80 -39.89 -78.55 -25.95
C GLU A 80 -41.16 -78.19 -26.77
N MET A 81 -41.05 -77.86 -28.01
CA MET A 81 -42.19 -77.63 -28.88
C MET A 81 -43.02 -78.90 -29.10
N VAL A 82 -42.42 -80.08 -29.24
CA VAL A 82 -43.14 -81.32 -29.35
C VAL A 82 -43.92 -81.58 -28.00
N ALA A 83 -43.29 -81.28 -26.87
CA ALA A 83 -43.96 -81.40 -25.57
C ALA A 83 -45.12 -80.38 -25.41
N LYS A 84 -45.07 -79.19 -25.97
CA LYS A 84 -46.21 -78.21 -25.97
C LYS A 84 -47.38 -78.69 -26.79
N VAL A 85 -47.12 -79.18 -27.99
CA VAL A 85 -48.19 -79.77 -28.85
C VAL A 85 -48.76 -80.97 -28.24
N GLN A 86 -47.99 -81.77 -27.50
CA GLN A 86 -48.52 -82.90 -26.72
C GLN A 86 -49.32 -82.52 -25.51
N LYS A 87 -48.95 -81.42 -24.79
CA LYS A 87 -49.70 -80.85 -23.66
C LYS A 87 -51.00 -80.18 -24.02
N ALA A 88 -51.09 -79.60 -25.25
CA ALA A 88 -52.28 -78.96 -25.77
C ALA A 88 -53.33 -79.96 -26.32
N ARG A 89 -53.05 -81.24 -26.28
CA ARG A 89 -54.10 -82.30 -26.52
C ARG A 89 -55.20 -82.22 -25.43
N PRO A 90 -56.48 -82.05 -25.82
CA PRO A 90 -57.54 -82.06 -24.82
C PRO A 90 -57.50 -83.37 -24.06
N ALA A 91 -57.54 -83.30 -22.72
CA ALA A 91 -57.59 -84.47 -21.85
C ALA A 91 -58.93 -85.18 -22.03
N THR A 92 -59.00 -86.18 -22.90
CA THR A 92 -60.12 -87.11 -23.01
C THR A 92 -60.02 -88.11 -21.87
N LYS A 93 -60.58 -87.75 -20.69
CA LYS A 93 -61.09 -88.67 -19.71
C LYS A 93 -62.26 -88.05 -18.96
N SER A 94 -63.44 -88.16 -19.52
CA SER A 94 -64.72 -88.34 -18.77
C SER A 94 -65.29 -89.65 -19.21
N PRO A 95 -65.54 -90.61 -18.28
CA PRO A 95 -66.19 -91.88 -18.60
C PRO A 95 -67.72 -91.64 -18.68
N GLY A 96 -68.18 -91.86 -19.92
CA GLY A 96 -69.63 -91.98 -20.16
C GLY A 96 -70.26 -91.00 -21.13
N CYS A 97 -69.94 -91.22 -22.40
CA CYS A 97 -70.79 -90.95 -23.61
C CYS A 97 -70.06 -91.49 -24.86
N ALA A 98 -70.58 -92.54 -25.41
CA ALA A 98 -70.20 -93.01 -26.70
C ALA A 98 -70.70 -92.07 -27.74
N TYR A 99 -69.83 -91.31 -28.38
CA TYR A 99 -70.09 -90.62 -29.65
C TYR A 99 -68.83 -90.57 -30.48
N SER A 100 -68.90 -91.26 -31.55
CA SER A 100 -68.15 -91.19 -32.84
C SER A 100 -66.60 -91.02 -32.80
N SER A 101 -65.94 -92.12 -33.13
CA SER A 101 -64.56 -92.25 -33.47
C SER A 101 -64.02 -91.31 -34.64
N SER A 102 -64.95 -90.55 -35.23
CA SER A 102 -64.61 -89.73 -36.40
C SER A 102 -64.07 -88.31 -36.09
N VAL A 103 -64.42 -87.73 -34.86
CA VAL A 103 -63.91 -86.39 -34.44
C VAL A 103 -62.53 -86.42 -33.86
N SER A 104 -62.15 -87.51 -33.17
CA SER A 104 -60.77 -87.57 -32.63
C SER A 104 -59.66 -87.78 -33.64
N THR A 105 -59.98 -88.50 -34.76
CA THR A 105 -59.05 -88.71 -35.87
C THR A 105 -58.89 -87.48 -36.76
N SER A 106 -59.90 -86.61 -36.91
CA SER A 106 -59.75 -85.36 -37.65
C SER A 106 -58.93 -84.30 -36.91
N VAL A 107 -59.15 -84.11 -35.58
CA VAL A 107 -58.38 -83.22 -34.72
C VAL A 107 -56.92 -83.66 -34.64
N VAL A 108 -56.61 -84.97 -34.50
CA VAL A 108 -55.27 -85.50 -34.53
C VAL A 108 -54.57 -85.26 -35.89
N ARG A 109 -55.25 -85.45 -37.04
CA ARG A 109 -54.70 -85.17 -38.37
C ARG A 109 -54.50 -83.69 -38.62
N VAL A 110 -55.32 -82.80 -38.10
CA VAL A 110 -55.11 -81.32 -38.22
C VAL A 110 -53.80 -80.89 -37.44
N PHE A 111 -53.63 -81.35 -36.20
CA PHE A 111 -52.41 -81.12 -35.41
C PHE A 111 -51.16 -81.70 -36.02
N GLU A 112 -51.24 -82.90 -36.67
CA GLU A 112 -50.12 -83.53 -37.38
C GLU A 112 -49.75 -82.72 -38.66
N GLY A 113 -50.77 -82.15 -39.36
CA GLY A 113 -50.55 -81.31 -40.53
C GLY A 113 -49.90 -79.98 -40.20
N GLU A 114 -50.32 -79.32 -39.09
CA GLU A 114 -49.80 -78.11 -38.57
C GLU A 114 -48.29 -78.26 -38.25
N LEU A 115 -47.98 -79.26 -37.40
CA LEU A 115 -46.58 -79.54 -37.02
C LEU A 115 -45.66 -79.86 -38.22
N ALA A 116 -46.19 -80.61 -39.23
CA ALA A 116 -45.47 -80.97 -40.44
C ALA A 116 -45.11 -79.70 -41.26
N LEU A 117 -46.05 -78.79 -41.46
CA LEU A 117 -45.87 -77.52 -42.15
C LEU A 117 -44.89 -76.61 -41.44
N PHE A 118 -45.01 -76.44 -40.10
CA PHE A 118 -44.12 -75.66 -39.28
C PHE A 118 -42.70 -76.23 -39.35
N LYS A 119 -42.47 -77.54 -39.22
CA LYS A 119 -41.19 -78.21 -39.35
C LYS A 119 -40.59 -78.02 -40.73
N GLN A 120 -41.40 -78.06 -41.79
CA GLN A 120 -40.86 -77.81 -43.15
C GLN A 120 -40.41 -76.33 -43.30
N ALA A 121 -41.17 -75.39 -42.79
CA ALA A 121 -40.78 -73.95 -42.82
C ALA A 121 -39.51 -73.72 -42.04
N LYS A 122 -39.39 -74.28 -40.84
CA LYS A 122 -38.17 -74.16 -40.01
C LYS A 122 -36.96 -74.83 -40.67
N TYR A 123 -37.12 -76.00 -41.29
CA TYR A 123 -36.08 -76.64 -42.01
C TYR A 123 -35.56 -75.76 -43.17
N ARG A 124 -36.39 -75.04 -43.91
CA ARG A 124 -36.04 -74.12 -44.98
C ARG A 124 -35.19 -72.97 -44.39
N TYR A 125 -35.56 -72.41 -43.28
CA TYR A 125 -34.81 -71.41 -42.57
C TYR A 125 -33.39 -71.94 -42.19
N MET A 126 -33.30 -73.14 -41.60
CA MET A 126 -32.04 -73.78 -41.19
C MET A 126 -31.09 -74.07 -42.36
N LYS A 127 -31.62 -74.27 -43.58
CA LYS A 127 -30.88 -74.40 -44.80
C LYS A 127 -30.48 -73.07 -45.44
N GLY A 128 -30.79 -71.92 -44.83
CA GLY A 128 -30.48 -70.59 -45.37
C GLY A 128 -31.42 -70.16 -46.52
N ASN A 129 -32.48 -70.95 -46.82
CA ASN A 129 -33.46 -70.61 -47.83
C ASN A 129 -34.53 -69.64 -47.24
N TYR A 130 -34.08 -68.43 -46.82
CA TYR A 130 -34.95 -67.52 -46.08
C TYR A 130 -36.18 -67.02 -46.87
N GLY A 131 -36.08 -66.80 -48.16
CA GLY A 131 -37.21 -66.48 -49.02
C GLY A 131 -38.34 -67.50 -49.00
N ASP A 132 -37.97 -68.78 -49.15
CA ASP A 132 -38.97 -69.92 -49.10
C ASP A 132 -39.50 -70.13 -47.68
N ALA A 133 -38.64 -69.83 -46.65
CA ALA A 133 -39.04 -69.91 -45.27
C ALA A 133 -40.14 -68.86 -44.99
N VAL A 134 -39.96 -67.61 -45.46
CA VAL A 134 -41.00 -66.54 -45.32
C VAL A 134 -42.31 -67.01 -45.86
N GLN A 135 -42.34 -67.48 -47.14
CA GLN A 135 -43.58 -67.98 -47.76
C GLN A 135 -44.21 -69.12 -46.99
N SER A 136 -43.39 -69.96 -46.39
CA SER A 136 -43.91 -71.13 -45.66
C SER A 136 -44.47 -70.79 -44.30
N PHE A 137 -43.87 -69.83 -43.61
CA PHE A 137 -44.38 -69.36 -42.33
C PHE A 137 -45.60 -68.45 -42.53
N ASP A 138 -45.64 -67.62 -43.57
CA ASP A 138 -46.88 -66.87 -43.94
C ASP A 138 -48.05 -67.83 -44.23
N LYS A 139 -47.82 -68.86 -45.00
CA LYS A 139 -48.79 -69.87 -45.27
C LYS A 139 -49.25 -70.64 -44.04
N PHE A 140 -48.35 -70.91 -43.09
CA PHE A 140 -48.67 -71.53 -41.81
C PHE A 140 -49.61 -70.64 -40.98
N ILE A 141 -49.27 -69.36 -40.84
CA ILE A 141 -49.99 -68.37 -40.02
C ILE A 141 -51.44 -68.17 -40.58
N ILE A 142 -51.55 -68.09 -41.90
CA ILE A 142 -52.83 -67.97 -42.58
C ILE A 142 -53.72 -69.21 -42.43
N ASN A 143 -53.11 -70.39 -42.53
CA ASN A 143 -53.89 -71.61 -42.49
C ASN A 143 -54.25 -72.12 -41.10
N TYR A 144 -53.46 -71.74 -40.12
CA TYR A 144 -53.58 -72.20 -38.71
C TYR A 144 -53.46 -71.05 -37.69
N PRO A 145 -54.38 -70.04 -37.78
CA PRO A 145 -54.26 -68.82 -36.92
C PRO A 145 -54.44 -69.10 -35.44
N ASP A 146 -55.16 -70.17 -35.08
CA ASP A 146 -55.42 -70.54 -33.68
C ASP A 146 -54.44 -71.64 -33.19
N SER A 147 -53.42 -72.01 -33.94
CA SER A 147 -52.41 -72.97 -33.55
C SER A 147 -51.51 -72.47 -32.40
N PRO A 148 -51.22 -73.29 -31.38
CA PRO A 148 -50.28 -72.90 -30.35
C PRO A 148 -48.86 -72.59 -30.86
N LEU A 149 -48.56 -72.90 -32.13
CA LEU A 149 -47.31 -72.61 -32.79
C LEU A 149 -47.28 -71.26 -33.54
N VAL A 150 -48.38 -70.50 -33.56
CA VAL A 150 -48.47 -69.25 -34.33
C VAL A 150 -47.48 -68.23 -33.81
N GLY A 151 -47.25 -68.09 -32.50
CA GLY A 151 -46.27 -67.20 -31.94
C GLY A 151 -44.86 -67.55 -32.43
N ALA A 152 -44.52 -68.82 -32.32
CA ALA A 152 -43.25 -69.31 -32.85
C ALA A 152 -43.11 -69.11 -34.36
N ALA A 153 -44.25 -69.31 -35.14
CA ALA A 153 -44.23 -69.04 -36.56
C ALA A 153 -43.94 -67.56 -36.89
N TYR A 154 -44.53 -66.62 -36.20
CA TYR A 154 -44.20 -65.19 -36.31
C TYR A 154 -42.73 -64.94 -35.99
N TYR A 155 -42.21 -65.57 -34.93
CA TYR A 155 -40.77 -65.35 -34.57
C TYR A 155 -39.87 -65.82 -35.72
N TRP A 156 -40.01 -67.04 -36.23
CA TRP A 156 -39.17 -67.55 -37.32
C TRP A 156 -39.45 -66.84 -38.62
N LEU A 157 -40.64 -66.32 -38.88
CA LEU A 157 -40.90 -65.45 -40.00
C LEU A 157 -40.09 -64.13 -39.85
N GLY A 158 -40.07 -63.53 -38.64
CA GLY A 158 -39.31 -62.36 -38.33
C GLY A 158 -37.80 -62.60 -38.54
N GLU A 159 -37.25 -63.70 -38.06
CA GLU A 159 -35.87 -64.11 -38.28
C GLU A 159 -35.54 -64.27 -39.79
N SER A 160 -36.46 -64.94 -40.53
CA SER A 160 -36.28 -65.12 -41.97
C SER A 160 -36.22 -63.80 -42.72
N LYS A 161 -37.09 -62.83 -42.36
CA LYS A 161 -37.13 -61.45 -42.90
C LYS A 161 -35.88 -60.66 -42.49
N LEU A 162 -35.39 -60.86 -41.27
CA LEU A 162 -34.17 -60.23 -40.75
C LEU A 162 -32.94 -60.60 -41.59
N HIS A 163 -32.80 -61.89 -41.86
CA HIS A 163 -31.72 -62.38 -42.73
C HIS A 163 -31.85 -61.90 -44.21
N LEU A 164 -33.04 -61.57 -44.67
CA LEU A 164 -33.28 -60.98 -45.97
C LEU A 164 -33.09 -59.42 -45.97
N GLY A 165 -32.71 -58.82 -44.82
CA GLY A 165 -32.58 -57.40 -44.69
C GLY A 165 -33.87 -56.61 -44.63
N GLN A 166 -35.02 -57.32 -44.52
CA GLN A 166 -36.37 -56.70 -44.43
C GLN A 166 -36.71 -56.29 -42.97
N LEU A 167 -35.97 -55.29 -42.47
CA LEU A 167 -36.00 -54.92 -41.06
C LEU A 167 -37.38 -54.54 -40.55
N GLU A 168 -38.20 -53.82 -41.35
CA GLU A 168 -39.57 -53.40 -40.90
C GLU A 168 -40.50 -54.61 -40.83
N GLY A 169 -40.45 -55.51 -41.81
CA GLY A 169 -41.25 -56.72 -41.79
C GLY A 169 -40.82 -57.67 -40.67
N ALA A 170 -39.55 -57.76 -40.35
CA ALA A 170 -39.04 -58.49 -39.20
C ALA A 170 -39.55 -57.89 -37.87
N LEU A 171 -39.46 -56.60 -37.71
CA LEU A 171 -39.93 -55.86 -36.53
C LEU A 171 -41.41 -56.11 -36.27
N GLN A 172 -42.25 -56.00 -37.31
CA GLN A 172 -43.67 -56.30 -37.18
C GLN A 172 -43.96 -57.71 -36.69
N CYS A 173 -43.23 -58.70 -37.25
CA CYS A 173 -43.41 -60.08 -36.84
C CYS A 173 -43.01 -60.31 -35.34
N PHE A 174 -41.92 -59.76 -34.88
CA PHE A 174 -41.48 -59.84 -33.46
C PHE A 174 -42.50 -59.12 -32.53
N LEU A 175 -42.97 -57.94 -32.92
CA LEU A 175 -44.00 -57.20 -32.16
C LEU A 175 -45.34 -57.96 -32.08
N GLU A 176 -45.75 -58.72 -33.12
CA GLU A 176 -46.89 -59.60 -33.07
C GLU A 176 -46.68 -60.70 -32.01
N VAL A 177 -45.51 -61.30 -31.89
CA VAL A 177 -45.19 -62.25 -30.81
C VAL A 177 -45.37 -61.62 -29.45
N ILE A 178 -44.75 -60.43 -29.25
CA ILE A 178 -44.76 -59.71 -27.98
C ILE A 178 -46.18 -59.33 -27.52
N HIS A 179 -47.01 -58.85 -28.47
CA HIS A 179 -48.27 -58.26 -28.11
C HIS A 179 -49.43 -59.29 -28.11
N ARG A 180 -49.43 -60.26 -29.04
CA ARG A 180 -50.53 -61.20 -29.18
C ARG A 180 -50.20 -62.60 -28.67
N HIS A 181 -48.92 -62.94 -28.52
CA HIS A 181 -48.49 -64.23 -28.05
C HIS A 181 -47.48 -64.14 -26.88
N PRO A 182 -47.77 -63.35 -25.79
CA PRO A 182 -46.83 -63.07 -24.73
C PRO A 182 -46.47 -64.31 -23.91
N GLN A 183 -47.18 -65.40 -24.05
CA GLN A 183 -46.89 -66.68 -23.36
C GLN A 183 -46.08 -67.67 -24.27
N ASP A 184 -45.68 -67.21 -25.44
CA ASP A 184 -44.84 -68.03 -26.33
C ASP A 184 -43.45 -68.16 -25.80
N ASP A 185 -42.85 -69.32 -25.89
CA ASP A 185 -41.47 -69.60 -25.40
C ASP A 185 -40.40 -68.78 -26.14
N LEU A 186 -40.70 -68.20 -27.29
CA LEU A 186 -39.81 -67.32 -28.07
C LEU A 186 -40.11 -65.86 -27.85
N ASN A 187 -40.92 -65.52 -26.85
CA ASN A 187 -41.23 -64.13 -26.54
C ASN A 187 -40.00 -63.35 -26.06
N ASP A 188 -39.13 -63.96 -25.26
CA ASP A 188 -37.85 -63.39 -24.81
C ASP A 188 -36.92 -63.12 -25.99
N TYR A 189 -36.80 -64.04 -26.93
CA TYR A 189 -36.02 -63.81 -28.13
C TYR A 189 -36.65 -62.72 -29.01
N SER A 190 -37.98 -62.60 -29.03
CA SER A 190 -38.65 -61.53 -29.80
C SER A 190 -38.34 -60.15 -29.22
N TYR A 191 -38.44 -59.97 -27.90
CA TYR A 191 -37.97 -58.74 -27.23
C TYR A 191 -36.55 -58.41 -27.57
N TYR A 192 -35.66 -59.42 -27.50
CA TYR A 192 -34.23 -59.21 -27.82
C TYR A 192 -34.05 -58.79 -29.29
N SER A 193 -34.70 -59.47 -30.27
CA SER A 193 -34.56 -59.19 -31.67
C SER A 193 -35.10 -57.79 -32.02
N VAL A 194 -36.21 -57.35 -31.39
CA VAL A 194 -36.68 -55.96 -31.53
C VAL A 194 -35.62 -54.98 -31.01
N GLY A 195 -35.09 -55.17 -29.78
CA GLY A 195 -34.00 -54.32 -29.22
C GLY A 195 -32.78 -54.30 -30.11
N TRP A 196 -32.37 -55.49 -30.64
CA TRP A 196 -31.24 -55.59 -31.54
C TRP A 196 -31.47 -54.86 -32.88
N ILE A 197 -32.64 -54.90 -33.49
CA ILE A 197 -32.95 -54.15 -34.71
C ILE A 197 -32.88 -52.64 -34.45
N HIS A 198 -33.44 -52.16 -33.34
CA HIS A 198 -33.33 -50.75 -32.96
C HIS A 198 -31.88 -50.35 -32.69
N PHE A 199 -31.03 -51.17 -32.04
CA PHE A 199 -29.65 -50.91 -31.85
C PHE A 199 -28.87 -50.73 -33.21
N LYS A 200 -29.14 -51.65 -34.18
CA LYS A 200 -28.56 -51.58 -35.52
C LYS A 200 -28.98 -50.33 -36.32
N ARG A 201 -30.14 -49.76 -36.02
CA ARG A 201 -30.65 -48.49 -36.58
C ARG A 201 -30.13 -47.24 -35.88
N GLY A 202 -29.34 -47.39 -34.82
CA GLY A 202 -28.88 -46.27 -34.01
C GLY A 202 -29.94 -45.69 -33.10
N GLN A 203 -31.06 -46.36 -32.92
CA GLN A 203 -32.16 -45.97 -32.03
C GLN A 203 -31.92 -46.54 -30.63
N TYR A 204 -30.87 -46.00 -30.00
CA TYR A 204 -30.30 -46.59 -28.76
C TYR A 204 -31.26 -46.56 -27.56
N GLU A 205 -32.05 -45.52 -27.41
CA GLU A 205 -33.05 -45.39 -26.35
C GLU A 205 -34.11 -46.51 -26.40
N THR A 206 -34.68 -46.70 -27.58
CA THR A 206 -35.65 -47.79 -27.82
C THR A 206 -34.99 -49.13 -27.67
N ALA A 207 -33.76 -49.32 -28.19
CA ALA A 207 -32.99 -50.55 -28.06
C ALA A 207 -32.76 -50.88 -26.58
N HIS A 208 -32.30 -49.92 -25.79
CA HIS A 208 -32.12 -50.09 -24.33
C HIS A 208 -33.40 -50.55 -23.62
N THR A 209 -34.55 -49.94 -23.96
CA THR A 209 -35.87 -50.29 -23.36
C THR A 209 -36.18 -51.77 -23.63
N PHE A 210 -36.21 -52.19 -24.91
CA PHE A 210 -36.55 -53.60 -25.24
C PHE A 210 -35.53 -54.61 -24.72
N LEU A 211 -34.25 -54.31 -24.73
CA LEU A 211 -33.20 -55.19 -24.24
C LEU A 211 -33.26 -55.30 -22.72
N THR A 212 -33.54 -54.23 -22.01
CA THR A 212 -33.76 -54.22 -20.53
C THR A 212 -35.02 -55.02 -20.18
N ASP A 213 -36.13 -54.84 -20.96
CA ASP A 213 -37.35 -55.61 -20.77
C ASP A 213 -37.12 -57.10 -21.05
N THR A 214 -36.26 -57.49 -22.02
CA THR A 214 -35.85 -58.89 -22.26
C THR A 214 -35.35 -59.49 -20.94
N TYR A 215 -34.38 -58.84 -20.30
CA TYR A 215 -33.82 -59.33 -19.05
C TYR A 215 -34.83 -59.26 -17.87
N ARG A 216 -35.59 -58.15 -17.71
CA ARG A 216 -36.51 -57.93 -16.62
C ARG A 216 -37.70 -58.97 -16.63
N LEU A 217 -38.20 -59.25 -17.81
CA LEU A 217 -39.31 -60.18 -17.97
C LEU A 217 -38.89 -61.64 -18.05
N HIS A 218 -37.73 -61.91 -18.58
CA HIS A 218 -37.19 -63.22 -18.82
C HIS A 218 -35.74 -63.42 -18.25
N PRO A 219 -35.55 -63.28 -16.92
CA PRO A 219 -34.18 -63.27 -16.29
C PRO A 219 -33.46 -64.64 -16.36
N GLN A 220 -34.21 -65.69 -16.64
CA GLN A 220 -33.63 -67.05 -16.78
C GLN A 220 -33.44 -67.46 -18.25
N SER A 221 -33.72 -66.56 -19.18
CA SER A 221 -33.55 -66.82 -20.58
C SER A 221 -32.07 -67.01 -20.94
N PRO A 222 -31.73 -67.95 -21.86
CA PRO A 222 -30.38 -68.07 -22.36
C PRO A 222 -29.78 -66.81 -22.98
N ILE A 223 -30.63 -65.90 -23.46
CA ILE A 223 -30.22 -64.62 -24.02
C ILE A 223 -30.17 -63.46 -23.07
N ALA A 224 -30.51 -63.66 -21.80
CA ALA A 224 -30.59 -62.63 -20.78
C ALA A 224 -29.22 -61.92 -20.57
N GLU A 225 -28.12 -62.67 -20.61
CA GLU A 225 -26.76 -62.13 -20.60
C GLU A 225 -26.51 -61.16 -21.77
N SER A 226 -26.83 -61.62 -23.00
CA SER A 226 -26.69 -60.82 -24.21
C SER A 226 -27.58 -59.59 -24.22
N ALA A 227 -28.81 -59.71 -23.69
CA ALA A 227 -29.73 -58.57 -23.53
C ALA A 227 -29.19 -57.48 -22.59
N LEU A 228 -28.67 -57.83 -21.41
CA LEU A 228 -28.01 -56.83 -20.54
C LEU A 228 -26.78 -56.24 -21.17
N PHE A 229 -25.96 -57.02 -21.88
CA PHE A 229 -24.79 -56.49 -22.55
C PHE A 229 -25.13 -55.39 -23.57
N TRP A 230 -26.11 -55.73 -24.48
CA TRP A 230 -26.51 -54.75 -25.49
C TRP A 230 -27.34 -53.60 -24.93
N ALA A 231 -28.05 -53.79 -23.80
CA ALA A 231 -28.69 -52.71 -23.08
C ALA A 231 -27.65 -51.73 -22.53
N GLY A 232 -26.57 -52.24 -21.92
CA GLY A 232 -25.42 -51.42 -21.47
C GLY A 232 -24.70 -50.71 -22.64
N GLU A 233 -24.46 -51.40 -23.74
CA GLU A 233 -23.88 -50.84 -24.96
C GLU A 233 -24.78 -49.72 -25.52
N SER A 234 -26.11 -49.89 -25.49
CA SER A 234 -27.03 -48.84 -25.92
C SER A 234 -26.88 -47.57 -25.09
N LEU A 235 -26.73 -47.67 -23.78
CA LEU A 235 -26.47 -46.52 -22.86
C LEU A 235 -25.14 -45.86 -23.15
N VAL A 236 -24.10 -46.65 -23.39
CA VAL A 236 -22.78 -46.12 -23.76
C VAL A 236 -22.83 -45.32 -25.06
N ARG A 237 -23.56 -45.81 -26.06
CA ARG A 237 -23.81 -45.09 -27.36
C ARG A 237 -24.55 -43.78 -27.19
N MET A 238 -25.32 -43.65 -26.13
CA MET A 238 -25.98 -42.39 -25.74
C MET A 238 -25.10 -41.49 -24.84
N ASN A 239 -23.83 -41.85 -24.65
CA ASN A 239 -22.89 -41.21 -23.71
C ASN A 239 -23.35 -41.24 -22.23
N ASN A 240 -24.30 -42.13 -21.90
CA ASN A 240 -24.77 -42.34 -20.53
C ASN A 240 -23.90 -43.42 -19.86
N TYR A 241 -22.65 -43.06 -19.57
CA TYR A 241 -21.62 -43.97 -19.01
C TYR A 241 -21.96 -44.39 -17.59
N SER A 242 -22.73 -43.62 -16.82
CA SER A 242 -23.11 -43.94 -15.44
C SER A 242 -24.03 -45.14 -15.40
N ASP A 243 -25.13 -45.06 -16.14
CA ASP A 243 -26.12 -46.16 -16.16
C ASP A 243 -25.60 -47.38 -16.95
N GLY A 244 -24.75 -47.14 -17.97
CA GLY A 244 -24.04 -48.17 -18.66
C GLY A 244 -23.13 -48.99 -17.72
N LEU A 245 -22.38 -48.29 -16.86
CA LEU A 245 -21.54 -48.91 -15.83
C LEU A 245 -22.35 -49.78 -14.86
N GLU A 246 -23.49 -49.31 -14.42
CA GLU A 246 -24.35 -50.01 -13.49
C GLU A 246 -24.92 -51.26 -14.16
N THR A 247 -25.38 -51.19 -15.42
CA THR A 247 -25.87 -52.31 -16.22
C THR A 247 -24.78 -53.36 -16.45
N PHE A 248 -23.56 -52.97 -16.72
CA PHE A 248 -22.42 -53.89 -16.86
C PHE A 248 -22.03 -54.54 -15.53
N ARG A 249 -22.10 -53.84 -14.40
CA ARG A 249 -21.87 -54.41 -13.08
C ARG A 249 -22.95 -55.47 -12.75
N GLN A 250 -24.18 -55.15 -13.03
CA GLN A 250 -25.33 -56.09 -12.88
C GLN A 250 -25.13 -57.33 -13.72
N LEU A 251 -24.59 -57.22 -14.97
CA LEU A 251 -24.31 -58.35 -15.84
C LEU A 251 -23.24 -59.25 -15.23
N VAL A 252 -22.10 -58.70 -14.78
CA VAL A 252 -21.02 -59.50 -14.14
C VAL A 252 -21.49 -60.13 -12.84
N GLU A 253 -22.32 -59.49 -12.06
CA GLU A 253 -22.88 -60.03 -10.80
C GLU A 253 -23.83 -61.21 -11.08
N ARG A 254 -24.68 -61.05 -12.08
CA ARG A 254 -25.72 -62.04 -12.39
C ARG A 254 -25.20 -63.24 -13.22
N PHE A 255 -24.20 -62.96 -14.10
CA PHE A 255 -23.61 -63.99 -14.98
C PHE A 255 -22.09 -64.11 -14.76
N PRO A 256 -21.65 -64.51 -13.54
CA PRO A 256 -20.20 -64.54 -13.20
C PRO A 256 -19.37 -65.49 -14.04
N ARG A 257 -20.04 -66.47 -14.70
CA ARG A 257 -19.41 -67.43 -15.63
C ARG A 257 -19.94 -67.28 -17.05
N GLY A 258 -20.54 -66.17 -17.37
CA GLY A 258 -21.09 -65.87 -18.66
C GLY A 258 -20.07 -65.72 -19.75
N ASN A 259 -20.50 -65.87 -21.00
CA ASN A 259 -19.66 -65.81 -22.17
C ASN A 259 -19.18 -64.42 -22.48
N LEU A 260 -19.90 -63.39 -22.01
CA LEU A 260 -19.63 -61.96 -22.25
C LEU A 260 -18.90 -61.26 -21.07
N ARG A 261 -18.50 -62.03 -20.05
CA ARG A 261 -17.86 -61.52 -18.84
C ARG A 261 -16.58 -60.74 -19.16
N VAL A 262 -15.74 -61.25 -20.06
CA VAL A 262 -14.44 -60.67 -20.37
C VAL A 262 -14.61 -59.34 -21.03
N GLU A 263 -15.44 -59.25 -22.04
CA GLU A 263 -15.80 -58.03 -22.76
C GLU A 263 -16.42 -57.01 -21.84
N THR A 264 -17.35 -57.46 -20.96
CA THR A 264 -18.01 -56.59 -19.98
C THR A 264 -17.04 -56.05 -18.95
N GLN A 265 -16.07 -56.83 -18.47
CA GLN A 265 -15.04 -56.38 -17.56
C GLN A 265 -14.18 -55.26 -18.18
N TYR A 266 -13.80 -55.39 -19.44
CA TYR A 266 -13.14 -54.34 -20.18
C TYR A 266 -14.02 -53.10 -20.30
N LEU A 267 -15.31 -53.24 -20.64
CA LEU A 267 -16.24 -52.11 -20.77
C LEU A 267 -16.51 -51.39 -19.44
N ILE A 268 -16.49 -52.10 -18.30
CA ILE A 268 -16.55 -51.50 -16.97
C ILE A 268 -15.34 -50.56 -16.79
N GLY A 269 -14.15 -50.99 -17.13
CA GLY A 269 -12.92 -50.16 -17.10
C GLY A 269 -13.02 -48.95 -17.99
N ALA A 270 -13.49 -49.12 -19.24
CA ALA A 270 -13.68 -48.04 -20.20
C ALA A 270 -14.72 -47.01 -19.73
N ASN A 271 -15.89 -47.47 -19.20
CA ASN A 271 -16.88 -46.53 -18.63
C ASN A 271 -16.39 -45.76 -17.42
N LEU A 272 -15.67 -46.41 -16.51
CA LEU A 272 -15.00 -45.74 -15.38
C LEU A 272 -14.03 -44.65 -15.83
N PHE A 273 -13.27 -44.91 -16.91
CA PHE A 273 -12.36 -43.94 -17.50
C PHE A 273 -13.12 -42.71 -18.04
N HIS A 274 -14.18 -42.91 -18.81
CA HIS A 274 -15.01 -41.83 -19.33
C HIS A 274 -15.72 -41.04 -18.23
N LEU A 275 -16.05 -41.68 -17.11
CA LEU A 275 -16.54 -41.04 -15.92
C LEU A 275 -15.46 -40.33 -15.08
N ARG A 276 -14.21 -40.28 -15.54
CA ARG A 276 -13.02 -39.72 -14.87
C ARG A 276 -12.70 -40.43 -13.53
N ARG A 277 -13.23 -41.65 -13.32
CA ARG A 277 -12.94 -42.45 -12.11
C ARG A 277 -11.65 -43.29 -12.36
N PHE A 278 -10.54 -42.57 -12.61
CA PHE A 278 -9.30 -43.16 -13.12
C PHE A 278 -8.69 -44.20 -12.18
N ALA A 279 -8.74 -43.99 -10.86
CA ALA A 279 -8.24 -44.95 -9.89
C ALA A 279 -9.03 -46.29 -9.87
N GLU A 280 -10.31 -46.27 -10.17
CA GLU A 280 -11.11 -47.48 -10.28
C GLU A 280 -10.92 -48.13 -11.65
N ALA A 281 -10.85 -47.34 -12.72
CA ALA A 281 -10.52 -47.84 -14.06
C ALA A 281 -9.15 -48.55 -14.06
N GLU A 282 -8.15 -47.93 -13.38
CA GLU A 282 -6.82 -48.57 -13.22
C GLU A 282 -6.91 -49.96 -12.60
N ARG A 283 -7.70 -50.12 -11.50
CA ARG A 283 -7.85 -51.45 -10.85
C ARG A 283 -8.46 -52.46 -11.82
N VAL A 284 -9.57 -52.08 -12.47
CA VAL A 284 -10.26 -52.96 -13.40
C VAL A 284 -9.37 -53.37 -14.55
N PHE A 285 -8.61 -52.47 -15.13
CA PHE A 285 -7.69 -52.82 -16.23
C PHE A 285 -6.49 -53.64 -15.76
N ARG A 286 -5.97 -53.43 -14.54
CA ARG A 286 -4.91 -54.26 -13.97
C ARG A 286 -5.43 -55.70 -13.75
N ASP A 287 -6.59 -55.85 -13.18
CA ASP A 287 -7.19 -57.17 -12.98
C ASP A 287 -7.47 -57.84 -14.31
N PHE A 288 -7.97 -57.11 -15.32
CA PHE A 288 -8.16 -57.62 -16.67
C PHE A 288 -6.86 -58.12 -17.29
N ASN A 289 -5.77 -57.33 -17.22
CA ASN A 289 -4.49 -57.70 -17.79
C ASN A 289 -3.85 -58.89 -17.11
N ALA A 290 -4.08 -59.08 -15.82
CA ALA A 290 -3.64 -60.24 -15.04
C ALA A 290 -4.42 -61.50 -15.41
N ASP A 291 -5.73 -61.40 -15.49
CA ASP A 291 -6.63 -62.56 -15.69
C ASP A 291 -6.70 -62.99 -17.17
N PHE A 292 -6.50 -62.04 -18.12
CA PHE A 292 -6.76 -62.24 -19.54
C PHE A 292 -5.56 -61.88 -20.42
N ALA A 293 -4.34 -62.29 -20.02
CA ALA A 293 -3.05 -61.92 -20.65
C ALA A 293 -2.90 -62.29 -22.14
N PHE A 294 -3.77 -63.16 -22.66
CA PHE A 294 -3.76 -63.57 -24.09
C PHE A 294 -5.05 -63.22 -24.84
N HIS A 295 -5.93 -62.48 -24.23
CA HIS A 295 -7.17 -62.07 -24.85
C HIS A 295 -6.96 -60.99 -25.91
N PRO A 296 -7.71 -60.94 -27.01
CA PRO A 296 -7.59 -59.90 -28.03
C PRO A 296 -7.76 -58.44 -27.50
N LEU A 297 -8.52 -58.28 -26.42
CA LEU A 297 -8.74 -56.98 -25.77
C LEU A 297 -7.56 -56.56 -24.88
N LEU A 298 -6.53 -57.34 -24.69
CA LEU A 298 -5.38 -56.96 -23.86
C LEU A 298 -4.70 -55.69 -24.36
N GLU A 299 -4.57 -55.53 -25.66
CA GLU A 299 -4.04 -54.32 -26.29
C GLU A 299 -4.82 -53.06 -25.85
N ASN A 300 -6.14 -53.15 -25.98
CA ASN A 300 -7.02 -52.04 -25.57
C ASN A 300 -7.00 -51.80 -24.05
N SER A 301 -6.87 -52.87 -23.26
CA SER A 301 -6.82 -52.78 -21.81
C SER A 301 -5.49 -52.16 -21.31
N LEU A 302 -4.34 -52.54 -21.91
CA LEU A 302 -3.04 -51.90 -21.66
C LEU A 302 -3.09 -50.41 -22.00
N TYR A 303 -3.69 -50.08 -23.13
CA TYR A 303 -3.89 -48.71 -23.52
C TYR A 303 -4.75 -47.91 -22.50
N GLY A 304 -5.89 -48.50 -22.10
CA GLY A 304 -6.79 -47.93 -21.08
C GLY A 304 -6.11 -47.77 -19.71
N LEU A 305 -5.31 -48.79 -19.31
CA LEU A 305 -4.49 -48.73 -18.09
C LEU A 305 -3.46 -47.61 -18.16
N GLY A 306 -2.69 -47.52 -19.26
CA GLY A 306 -1.70 -46.47 -19.44
C GLY A 306 -2.26 -45.07 -19.26
N TRP A 307 -3.40 -44.80 -19.91
CA TRP A 307 -4.06 -43.51 -19.80
C TRP A 307 -4.68 -43.28 -18.40
N SER A 308 -5.26 -44.29 -17.75
CA SER A 308 -5.75 -44.21 -16.38
C SER A 308 -4.63 -43.82 -15.42
N LEU A 309 -3.44 -44.34 -15.59
CA LEU A 309 -2.24 -44.03 -14.82
C LEU A 309 -1.75 -42.61 -15.08
N VAL A 310 -1.78 -42.13 -16.34
CA VAL A 310 -1.42 -40.75 -16.68
C VAL A 310 -2.32 -39.76 -15.96
N TYR A 311 -3.64 -39.96 -16.04
CA TYR A 311 -4.60 -39.04 -15.38
C TYR A 311 -4.66 -39.22 -13.85
N SER A 312 -4.12 -40.35 -13.33
CA SER A 312 -3.90 -40.53 -11.89
C SER A 312 -2.57 -39.97 -11.38
N GLY A 313 -1.75 -39.35 -12.24
CA GLY A 313 -0.41 -38.84 -11.90
C GLY A 313 0.66 -39.91 -11.68
N LYS A 314 0.37 -41.16 -11.99
CA LYS A 314 1.30 -42.30 -11.84
C LYS A 314 2.16 -42.49 -13.09
N TYR A 315 2.88 -41.45 -13.47
CA TYR A 315 3.57 -41.34 -14.74
C TYR A 315 4.62 -42.43 -14.97
N ARG A 316 5.37 -42.85 -13.92
CA ARG A 316 6.40 -43.95 -14.09
C ARG A 316 5.78 -45.25 -14.46
N GLU A 317 4.65 -45.61 -13.87
CA GLU A 317 3.93 -46.84 -14.18
C GLU A 317 3.28 -46.74 -15.57
N ALA A 318 2.75 -45.56 -15.92
CA ALA A 318 2.22 -45.33 -17.28
C ALA A 318 3.25 -45.58 -18.35
N VAL A 319 4.50 -45.08 -18.19
CA VAL A 319 5.63 -45.32 -19.10
C VAL A 319 5.90 -46.83 -19.25
N SER A 320 5.87 -47.57 -18.14
CA SER A 320 6.07 -49.02 -18.18
C SER A 320 4.98 -49.73 -18.98
N VAL A 321 3.73 -49.38 -18.75
CA VAL A 321 2.56 -49.98 -19.40
C VAL A 321 2.50 -49.62 -20.89
N PHE A 322 2.73 -48.39 -21.25
CA PHE A 322 2.83 -48.01 -22.68
C PHE A 322 4.04 -48.65 -23.39
N GLY A 323 5.16 -48.78 -22.66
CA GLY A 323 6.31 -49.51 -23.17
C GLY A 323 5.99 -50.99 -23.44
N GLU A 324 5.24 -51.66 -22.52
CA GLU A 324 4.75 -53.03 -22.73
C GLU A 324 3.81 -53.13 -23.93
N LEU A 325 2.89 -52.16 -24.08
CA LEU A 325 1.98 -52.14 -25.24
C LEU A 325 2.75 -52.08 -26.56
N LEU A 326 3.70 -51.15 -26.70
CA LEU A 326 4.51 -51.02 -27.92
C LEU A 326 5.39 -52.26 -28.20
N LEU A 327 5.86 -52.94 -27.15
CA LEU A 327 6.70 -54.14 -27.30
C LEU A 327 5.86 -55.35 -27.73
N ARG A 328 4.67 -55.52 -27.16
CA ARG A 328 3.79 -56.66 -27.43
C ARG A 328 2.98 -56.53 -28.72
N PHE A 329 2.61 -55.28 -29.06
CA PHE A 329 1.74 -54.99 -30.21
C PHE A 329 2.37 -53.92 -31.12
N PRO A 330 3.51 -54.22 -31.80
CA PRO A 330 4.23 -53.23 -32.60
C PRO A 330 3.46 -52.69 -33.80
N GLU A 331 2.51 -53.49 -34.30
CA GLU A 331 1.65 -53.14 -35.45
C GLU A 331 0.29 -52.55 -35.00
N SER A 332 0.18 -52.16 -33.73
CA SER A 332 -1.05 -51.64 -33.19
C SER A 332 -1.48 -50.33 -33.86
N THR A 333 -2.78 -50.17 -34.11
CA THR A 333 -3.35 -48.90 -34.56
C THR A 333 -3.31 -47.84 -33.47
N LEU A 334 -3.02 -48.23 -32.21
CA LEU A 334 -2.92 -47.34 -31.03
C LEU A 334 -1.46 -46.82 -30.85
N THR A 335 -0.48 -47.24 -31.69
CA THR A 335 0.93 -46.86 -31.53
C THR A 335 1.12 -45.34 -31.54
N GLU A 336 0.47 -44.64 -32.47
CA GLU A 336 0.59 -43.19 -32.61
C GLU A 336 0.19 -42.47 -31.33
N ILE A 337 -0.99 -42.77 -30.80
CA ILE A 337 -1.52 -42.14 -29.58
C ILE A 337 -0.80 -42.66 -28.32
N THR A 338 -0.21 -43.86 -28.37
CA THR A 338 0.62 -44.40 -27.28
C THR A 338 1.93 -43.61 -27.16
N TYR A 339 2.56 -43.22 -28.29
CA TYR A 339 3.71 -42.31 -28.24
C TYR A 339 3.34 -40.98 -27.59
N TYR A 340 2.17 -40.41 -27.89
CA TYR A 340 1.68 -39.21 -27.21
C TYR A 340 1.49 -39.48 -25.73
N GLY A 341 0.94 -40.63 -25.33
CA GLY A 341 0.81 -41.02 -23.92
C GLY A 341 2.16 -41.08 -23.20
N LEU A 342 3.20 -41.63 -23.88
CA LEU A 342 4.58 -41.61 -23.36
C LEU A 342 5.15 -40.18 -23.23
N ILE A 343 4.93 -39.32 -24.23
CA ILE A 343 5.35 -37.92 -24.17
C ILE A 343 4.74 -37.26 -22.94
N LYS A 344 3.41 -37.39 -22.78
CA LYS A 344 2.68 -36.77 -21.63
C LYS A 344 3.14 -37.34 -20.30
N ALA A 345 3.39 -38.64 -20.21
CA ALA A 345 3.92 -39.27 -19.01
C ALA A 345 5.35 -38.81 -18.67
N TYR A 346 6.25 -38.65 -19.65
CA TYR A 346 7.57 -38.08 -19.40
C TYR A 346 7.58 -36.61 -19.08
N VAL A 347 6.72 -35.82 -19.71
CA VAL A 347 6.50 -34.41 -19.34
C VAL A 347 6.04 -34.33 -17.90
N GLY A 348 5.08 -35.16 -17.47
CA GLY A 348 4.59 -35.19 -16.08
C GLY A 348 5.66 -35.66 -15.06
N GLN A 349 6.73 -36.35 -15.51
CA GLN A 349 7.89 -36.67 -14.67
C GLN A 349 8.99 -35.59 -14.67
N GLY A 350 8.88 -34.56 -15.50
CA GLY A 350 9.93 -33.58 -15.76
C GLY A 350 11.05 -34.08 -16.66
N GLU A 351 10.92 -35.30 -17.25
CA GLU A 351 11.93 -35.91 -18.10
C GLU A 351 11.77 -35.48 -19.58
N THR A 352 11.85 -34.17 -19.82
CA THR A 352 11.56 -33.55 -21.13
C THR A 352 12.43 -34.05 -22.26
N GLU A 353 13.68 -34.40 -22.01
CA GLU A 353 14.58 -34.96 -23.02
C GLU A 353 14.05 -36.29 -23.57
N ARG A 354 13.48 -37.15 -22.70
CA ARG A 354 12.86 -38.40 -23.13
C ARG A 354 11.54 -38.12 -23.87
N ALA A 355 10.77 -37.16 -23.41
CA ALA A 355 9.57 -36.73 -24.13
C ALA A 355 9.91 -36.29 -25.55
N ILE A 356 10.96 -35.49 -25.74
CA ILE A 356 11.47 -35.07 -27.07
C ILE A 356 11.90 -36.26 -27.93
N GLN A 357 12.57 -37.27 -27.34
CA GLN A 357 12.97 -38.48 -28.07
C GLN A 357 11.75 -39.24 -28.61
N TYR A 358 10.71 -39.41 -27.79
CA TYR A 358 9.48 -40.07 -28.24
C TYR A 358 8.69 -39.19 -29.22
N HIS A 359 8.70 -37.87 -29.06
CA HIS A 359 8.14 -36.97 -30.06
C HIS A 359 8.84 -37.09 -31.41
N ARG A 360 10.18 -37.22 -31.45
CA ARG A 360 10.92 -37.44 -32.71
C ARG A 360 10.50 -38.74 -33.37
N LYS A 361 10.39 -39.84 -32.61
CA LYS A 361 9.89 -41.11 -33.14
C LYS A 361 8.50 -40.99 -33.74
N LEU A 362 7.61 -40.25 -33.02
CA LEU A 362 6.26 -40.00 -33.50
C LEU A 362 6.27 -39.20 -34.82
N ALA A 363 7.07 -38.12 -34.89
CA ALA A 363 7.17 -37.27 -36.07
C ALA A 363 7.79 -37.98 -37.29
N GLU A 364 8.74 -38.91 -37.06
CA GLU A 364 9.37 -39.70 -38.11
C GLU A 364 8.42 -40.74 -38.70
N GLN A 365 7.58 -41.39 -37.87
CA GLN A 365 6.69 -42.47 -38.29
C GLN A 365 5.34 -41.95 -38.79
N TYR A 366 4.84 -40.86 -38.22
CA TYR A 366 3.51 -40.33 -38.49
C TYR A 366 3.58 -38.85 -38.88
N VAL A 367 3.88 -38.60 -40.16
CA VAL A 367 4.00 -37.24 -40.70
C VAL A 367 2.66 -36.51 -40.61
N GLN A 368 2.69 -35.26 -40.10
CA GLN A 368 1.49 -34.42 -39.89
C GLN A 368 0.51 -35.00 -38.84
N SER A 369 1.03 -35.82 -37.92
CA SER A 369 0.25 -36.36 -36.80
C SER A 369 -0.38 -35.26 -35.94
N THR A 370 -1.66 -35.36 -35.65
CA THR A 370 -2.35 -34.51 -34.66
C THR A 370 -1.78 -34.75 -33.28
N TRP A 371 -1.51 -36.00 -32.92
CA TRP A 371 -0.90 -36.36 -31.63
C TRP A 371 0.55 -35.89 -31.51
N GLY A 372 1.28 -35.83 -32.66
CA GLY A 372 2.61 -35.27 -32.71
C GLY A 372 2.63 -33.77 -32.42
N SER A 373 1.73 -33.01 -33.05
CA SER A 373 1.57 -31.57 -32.77
C SER A 373 1.14 -31.31 -31.31
N THR A 374 0.21 -32.13 -30.81
CA THR A 374 -0.23 -32.08 -29.44
C THR A 374 0.87 -32.38 -28.43
N GLY A 375 1.67 -33.44 -28.68
CA GLY A 375 2.80 -33.82 -27.84
C GLY A 375 3.89 -32.75 -27.77
N LEU A 376 4.19 -32.09 -28.89
CA LEU A 376 5.15 -30.98 -28.87
C LEU A 376 4.60 -29.75 -28.18
N ASN A 377 3.28 -29.52 -28.25
CA ASN A 377 2.61 -28.47 -27.48
C ASN A 377 2.69 -28.74 -25.97
N GLU A 378 2.52 -30.01 -25.52
CA GLU A 378 2.69 -30.37 -24.11
C GLU A 378 4.13 -30.09 -23.62
N ILE A 379 5.14 -30.44 -24.40
CA ILE A 379 6.55 -30.19 -24.08
C ILE A 379 6.80 -28.66 -23.99
N ALA A 380 6.30 -27.88 -24.94
CA ALA A 380 6.47 -26.44 -24.98
C ALA A 380 5.76 -25.76 -23.79
N TYR A 381 4.55 -26.24 -23.46
CA TYR A 381 3.79 -25.76 -22.34
C TYR A 381 4.44 -26.09 -20.99
N TYR A 382 5.04 -27.29 -20.86
CA TYR A 382 5.82 -27.63 -19.68
C TYR A 382 6.99 -26.64 -19.46
N TYR A 383 7.76 -26.35 -20.51
CA TYR A 383 8.83 -25.34 -20.43
C TYR A 383 8.32 -23.97 -20.06
N PHE A 384 7.12 -23.61 -20.51
CA PHE A 384 6.48 -22.38 -20.15
C PHE A 384 6.14 -22.32 -18.65
N GLN A 385 5.57 -23.42 -18.09
CA GLN A 385 5.24 -23.50 -16.66
C GLN A 385 6.48 -23.46 -15.76
N GLU A 386 7.58 -24.10 -16.19
CA GLU A 386 8.86 -24.07 -15.47
C GLU A 386 9.60 -22.72 -15.60
N GLY A 387 9.02 -21.73 -16.29
CA GLY A 387 9.66 -20.44 -16.51
C GLY A 387 10.78 -20.45 -17.55
N GLU A 388 11.01 -21.58 -18.24
CA GLU A 388 12.00 -21.76 -19.28
C GLU A 388 11.51 -21.21 -20.64
N PHE A 389 11.08 -19.92 -20.62
CA PHE A 389 10.36 -19.28 -21.73
C PHE A 389 11.10 -19.36 -23.08
N ARG A 390 12.43 -19.34 -23.08
CA ARG A 390 13.21 -19.46 -24.31
C ARG A 390 13.04 -20.82 -24.97
N LYS A 391 13.07 -21.91 -24.18
CA LYS A 391 12.84 -23.26 -24.67
C LYS A 391 11.39 -23.47 -25.10
N ALA A 392 10.46 -22.85 -24.36
CA ALA A 392 9.05 -22.85 -24.74
C ALA A 392 8.87 -22.24 -26.14
N ILE A 393 9.42 -21.02 -26.38
CA ILE A 393 9.36 -20.35 -27.69
C ILE A 393 9.97 -21.23 -28.81
N GLU A 394 11.11 -21.84 -28.54
CA GLU A 394 11.78 -22.74 -29.53
C GLU A 394 10.88 -23.92 -29.88
N SER A 395 10.36 -24.61 -28.86
CA SER A 395 9.46 -25.77 -29.06
C SER A 395 8.16 -25.37 -29.77
N TYR A 396 7.56 -24.22 -29.43
CA TYR A 396 6.40 -23.72 -30.15
C TYR A 396 6.68 -23.34 -31.60
N ARG A 397 7.85 -22.78 -31.89
CA ARG A 397 8.28 -22.49 -33.28
C ARG A 397 8.50 -23.76 -34.08
N ASP A 398 9.11 -24.74 -33.45
CA ASP A 398 9.30 -26.08 -34.09
C ASP A 398 7.94 -26.74 -34.36
N LEU A 399 6.97 -26.58 -33.46
CA LEU A 399 5.61 -27.06 -33.66
C LEU A 399 5.00 -26.50 -34.95
N VAL A 400 5.01 -25.16 -35.11
CA VAL A 400 4.47 -24.52 -36.33
C VAL A 400 5.22 -24.92 -37.57
N LYS A 401 6.52 -25.13 -37.44
CA LYS A 401 7.38 -25.55 -38.56
C LYS A 401 7.14 -27.02 -38.97
N LEU A 402 7.08 -27.95 -38.01
CA LEU A 402 6.92 -29.38 -38.26
C LEU A 402 5.47 -29.74 -38.60
N TYR A 403 4.51 -29.05 -38.05
CA TYR A 403 3.07 -29.31 -38.22
C TYR A 403 2.32 -28.09 -38.80
N PRO A 404 2.61 -27.71 -40.07
CA PRO A 404 2.04 -26.51 -40.66
C PRO A 404 0.52 -26.55 -40.84
N MET A 405 -0.10 -27.71 -40.69
CA MET A 405 -1.56 -27.88 -40.82
C MET A 405 -2.26 -28.02 -39.44
N THR A 406 -1.52 -27.89 -38.34
CA THR A 406 -2.12 -28.03 -37.00
C THR A 406 -3.16 -26.99 -36.73
N GLU A 407 -4.25 -27.38 -36.05
CA GLU A 407 -5.30 -26.49 -35.56
C GLU A 407 -4.88 -25.72 -34.30
N LEU A 408 -3.69 -25.99 -33.74
CA LEU A 408 -3.19 -25.36 -32.51
C LEU A 408 -2.49 -24.01 -32.74
N LYS A 409 -2.38 -23.51 -33.97
CA LYS A 409 -1.54 -22.36 -34.29
C LYS A 409 -1.94 -21.09 -33.57
N ASP A 410 -3.21 -20.85 -33.39
CA ASP A 410 -3.71 -19.70 -32.61
C ASP A 410 -3.22 -19.78 -31.17
N LYS A 411 -3.38 -20.95 -30.51
CA LYS A 411 -2.88 -21.20 -29.16
C LYS A 411 -1.36 -21.04 -29.08
N VAL A 412 -0.66 -21.59 -30.09
CA VAL A 412 0.80 -21.52 -30.17
C VAL A 412 1.29 -20.09 -30.28
N TYR A 413 0.72 -19.27 -31.18
CA TYR A 413 1.11 -17.88 -31.31
C TYR A 413 0.78 -17.08 -30.02
N PHE A 414 -0.33 -17.40 -29.38
CA PHE A 414 -0.66 -16.81 -28.08
C PHE A 414 0.39 -17.12 -27.02
N ASN A 415 0.77 -18.40 -26.88
CA ASN A 415 1.74 -18.86 -25.90
C ASN A 415 3.16 -18.36 -26.18
N ILE A 416 3.54 -18.23 -27.47
CA ILE A 416 4.79 -17.54 -27.85
C ILE A 416 4.75 -16.07 -27.37
N GLY A 417 3.63 -15.39 -27.57
CA GLY A 417 3.40 -14.03 -27.10
C GLY A 417 3.55 -13.91 -25.58
N GLU A 418 2.89 -14.81 -24.82
CA GLU A 418 3.00 -14.89 -23.36
C GLU A 418 4.44 -15.17 -22.90
N SER A 419 5.14 -16.08 -23.61
CA SER A 419 6.54 -16.39 -23.31
C SER A 419 7.45 -15.17 -23.50
N PHE A 420 7.29 -14.42 -24.58
CA PHE A 420 8.03 -13.18 -24.80
C PHE A 420 7.66 -12.10 -23.79
N TYR A 421 6.37 -11.99 -23.43
CA TYR A 421 5.92 -11.05 -22.42
C TYR A 421 6.60 -11.31 -21.06
N ASN A 422 6.67 -12.58 -20.63
CA ASN A 422 7.36 -12.97 -19.41
C ASN A 422 8.88 -12.73 -19.46
N LEU A 423 9.48 -12.87 -20.64
CA LEU A 423 10.88 -12.47 -20.88
C LEU A 423 11.08 -10.95 -20.92
N LYS A 424 10.01 -10.16 -20.77
CA LYS A 424 9.99 -8.70 -20.94
C LYS A 424 10.39 -8.22 -22.33
N ASP A 425 10.32 -9.11 -23.32
CA ASP A 425 10.53 -8.79 -24.74
C ASP A 425 9.18 -8.43 -25.38
N TYR A 426 8.67 -7.28 -24.97
CA TYR A 426 7.32 -6.85 -25.29
C TYR A 426 7.09 -6.68 -26.80
N ARG A 427 8.14 -6.29 -27.53
CA ARG A 427 8.06 -6.11 -28.97
C ARG A 427 7.79 -7.43 -29.71
N ASN A 428 8.50 -8.50 -29.34
CA ASN A 428 8.27 -9.81 -29.91
C ASN A 428 6.97 -10.44 -29.40
N ALA A 429 6.52 -10.09 -28.19
CA ALA A 429 5.21 -10.46 -27.70
C ALA A 429 4.11 -9.85 -28.59
N VAL A 430 4.15 -8.53 -28.85
CA VAL A 430 3.21 -7.85 -29.78
C VAL A 430 3.19 -8.51 -31.13
N ASN A 431 4.36 -8.78 -31.71
CA ASN A 431 4.45 -9.45 -33.02
C ASN A 431 3.77 -10.83 -33.01
N SER A 432 3.96 -11.60 -31.95
CA SER A 432 3.36 -12.94 -31.85
C SER A 432 1.85 -12.91 -31.71
N TYR A 433 1.33 -12.02 -30.86
CA TYR A 433 -0.12 -11.81 -30.75
C TYR A 433 -0.72 -11.28 -32.07
N GLN A 434 0.02 -10.41 -32.78
CA GLN A 434 -0.44 -9.88 -34.06
C GLN A 434 -0.55 -11.00 -35.12
N LEU A 435 0.40 -11.95 -35.14
CA LEU A 435 0.32 -13.12 -36.02
C LEU A 435 -0.93 -13.98 -35.74
N LEU A 436 -1.35 -14.07 -34.49
CA LEU A 436 -2.61 -14.73 -34.12
C LEU A 436 -3.81 -13.96 -34.71
N ILE A 437 -3.86 -12.64 -34.45
CA ILE A 437 -5.01 -11.82 -34.86
C ILE A 437 -5.16 -11.78 -36.39
N ASP A 438 -4.04 -11.66 -37.12
CA ASP A 438 -4.03 -11.58 -38.58
C ASP A 438 -4.34 -12.92 -39.24
N GLY A 439 -3.84 -14.01 -38.65
CA GLY A 439 -4.02 -15.34 -39.20
C GLY A 439 -5.31 -16.05 -38.75
N TYR A 440 -5.81 -15.72 -37.58
CA TYR A 440 -6.94 -16.39 -36.92
C TYR A 440 -7.90 -15.39 -36.25
N PRO A 441 -8.50 -14.48 -37.02
CA PRO A 441 -9.32 -13.41 -36.45
C PRO A 441 -10.61 -13.89 -35.74
N ASP A 442 -11.05 -15.11 -36.03
CA ASP A 442 -12.23 -15.75 -35.43
C ASP A 442 -11.85 -16.67 -34.25
N SER A 443 -10.55 -16.76 -33.90
CA SER A 443 -10.13 -17.51 -32.73
C SER A 443 -10.72 -16.90 -31.44
N PRO A 444 -11.18 -17.73 -30.50
CA PRO A 444 -11.62 -17.26 -29.19
C PRO A 444 -10.50 -16.51 -28.40
N LEU A 445 -9.23 -16.71 -28.79
CA LEU A 445 -8.07 -16.02 -28.20
C LEU A 445 -7.78 -14.66 -28.84
N ALA A 446 -8.41 -14.29 -29.96
CA ALA A 446 -8.09 -13.06 -30.68
C ALA A 446 -8.37 -11.80 -29.86
N SER A 447 -9.48 -11.77 -29.13
CA SER A 447 -9.80 -10.67 -28.22
C SER A 447 -8.78 -10.53 -27.08
N GLN A 448 -8.39 -11.67 -26.50
CA GLN A 448 -7.40 -11.73 -25.43
C GLN A 448 -6.01 -11.35 -25.95
N ALA A 449 -5.62 -11.82 -27.14
CA ALA A 449 -4.35 -11.44 -27.77
C ALA A 449 -4.26 -9.93 -28.00
N LEU A 450 -5.35 -9.32 -28.51
CA LEU A 450 -5.41 -7.86 -28.71
C LEU A 450 -5.32 -7.10 -27.39
N PHE A 451 -5.94 -7.61 -26.34
CA PHE A 451 -5.83 -7.06 -25.00
C PHE A 451 -4.38 -7.12 -24.47
N LYS A 452 -3.70 -8.25 -24.68
CA LYS A 452 -2.30 -8.45 -24.31
C LYS A 452 -1.31 -7.60 -25.15
N ILE A 453 -1.61 -7.31 -26.40
CA ILE A 453 -0.87 -6.31 -27.19
C ILE A 453 -0.90 -4.96 -26.47
N GLY A 454 -2.08 -4.52 -25.99
CA GLY A 454 -2.20 -3.29 -25.23
C GLY A 454 -1.31 -3.27 -23.99
N PHE A 455 -1.26 -4.39 -23.24
CA PHE A 455 -0.37 -4.49 -22.08
C PHE A 455 1.11 -4.47 -22.45
N SER A 456 1.48 -5.17 -23.51
CA SER A 456 2.87 -5.19 -23.98
C SER A 456 3.34 -3.79 -24.37
N LEU A 457 2.51 -3.05 -25.11
CA LEU A 457 2.76 -1.66 -25.47
C LEU A 457 2.80 -0.73 -24.26
N PHE A 458 1.95 -0.97 -23.27
CA PHE A 458 1.94 -0.21 -22.02
C PHE A 458 3.25 -0.38 -21.26
N GLN A 459 3.78 -1.63 -21.19
CA GLN A 459 5.08 -1.91 -20.58
C GLN A 459 6.24 -1.25 -21.32
N GLU A 460 6.17 -1.16 -22.65
CA GLU A 460 7.11 -0.38 -23.47
C GLU A 460 6.95 1.14 -23.31
N LYS A 461 5.98 1.59 -22.46
CA LYS A 461 5.61 3.00 -22.29
C LYS A 461 5.04 3.65 -23.57
N SER A 462 4.64 2.86 -24.54
CA SER A 462 3.94 3.26 -25.77
C SER A 462 2.45 3.42 -25.49
N TYR A 463 2.11 4.33 -24.56
CA TYR A 463 0.76 4.45 -24.00
C TYR A 463 -0.31 4.82 -25.05
N LYS A 464 0.05 5.59 -26.10
CA LYS A 464 -0.90 5.95 -27.15
C LYS A 464 -1.31 4.74 -27.98
N GLU A 465 -0.34 3.94 -28.32
CA GLU A 465 -0.53 2.69 -29.08
C GLU A 465 -1.28 1.67 -28.23
N ALA A 466 -1.00 1.57 -26.93
CA ALA A 466 -1.73 0.74 -25.99
C ALA A 466 -3.22 1.14 -25.93
N ILE A 467 -3.52 2.42 -25.79
CA ILE A 467 -4.89 2.94 -25.82
C ILE A 467 -5.58 2.58 -27.14
N SER A 468 -4.88 2.71 -28.27
CA SER A 468 -5.43 2.36 -29.58
C SER A 468 -5.79 0.89 -29.68
N SER A 469 -4.90 -0.01 -29.20
CA SER A 469 -5.14 -1.43 -29.14
C SER A 469 -6.36 -1.76 -28.27
N TRP A 470 -6.44 -1.21 -27.07
CA TRP A 470 -7.56 -1.45 -26.15
C TRP A 470 -8.88 -0.87 -26.65
N ARG A 471 -8.89 0.30 -27.31
CA ARG A 471 -10.07 0.82 -27.99
C ARG A 471 -10.53 -0.13 -29.10
N TRP A 472 -9.59 -0.77 -29.75
CA TRP A 472 -9.93 -1.77 -30.78
C TRP A 472 -10.54 -3.03 -30.18
N VAL A 473 -10.09 -3.48 -28.98
CA VAL A 473 -10.77 -4.53 -28.20
C VAL A 473 -12.25 -4.14 -27.99
N LEU A 474 -12.50 -2.93 -27.43
CA LEU A 474 -13.84 -2.46 -27.10
C LEU A 474 -14.77 -2.34 -28.32
N SER A 475 -14.22 -1.97 -29.48
CA SER A 475 -15.01 -1.81 -30.72
C SER A 475 -15.26 -3.11 -31.44
N ARG A 476 -14.29 -4.03 -31.48
CA ARG A 476 -14.37 -5.28 -32.23
C ARG A 476 -14.99 -6.42 -31.44
N TYR A 477 -14.79 -6.40 -30.13
CA TYR A 477 -15.26 -7.45 -29.22
C TYR A 477 -16.10 -6.83 -28.08
N PRO A 478 -17.31 -6.33 -28.36
CA PRO A 478 -18.14 -5.63 -27.36
C PRO A 478 -18.53 -6.51 -26.17
N ASP A 479 -18.61 -7.83 -26.39
CA ASP A 479 -18.93 -8.82 -25.35
C ASP A 479 -17.68 -9.39 -24.65
N PHE A 480 -16.53 -8.73 -24.80
CA PHE A 480 -15.29 -9.18 -24.13
C PHE A 480 -15.46 -9.20 -22.61
N SER A 481 -15.23 -10.35 -22.00
CA SER A 481 -15.51 -10.58 -20.56
C SER A 481 -14.77 -9.62 -19.63
N GLN A 482 -13.60 -9.13 -20.06
CA GLN A 482 -12.77 -8.20 -19.30
C GLN A 482 -12.92 -6.74 -19.79
N ARG A 483 -14.08 -6.39 -20.32
CA ARG A 483 -14.34 -5.05 -20.85
C ARG A 483 -14.01 -3.93 -19.85
N ASP A 484 -14.44 -4.07 -18.61
CA ASP A 484 -14.21 -3.06 -17.58
C ASP A 484 -12.73 -2.90 -17.22
N GLU A 485 -11.99 -4.00 -17.27
CA GLU A 485 -10.53 -3.98 -17.12
C GLU A 485 -9.87 -3.19 -18.26
N VAL A 486 -10.30 -3.40 -19.48
CA VAL A 486 -9.83 -2.63 -20.65
C VAL A 486 -10.09 -1.14 -20.45
N VAL A 487 -11.29 -0.77 -20.04
CA VAL A 487 -11.68 0.64 -19.78
C VAL A 487 -10.80 1.24 -18.68
N TYR A 488 -10.56 0.48 -17.61
CA TYR A 488 -9.67 0.89 -16.52
C TYR A 488 -8.24 1.19 -17.03
N TRP A 489 -7.66 0.27 -17.82
CA TRP A 489 -6.30 0.46 -18.33
C TRP A 489 -6.17 1.58 -19.36
N ILE A 490 -7.22 1.85 -20.14
CA ILE A 490 -7.28 3.06 -21.00
C ILE A 490 -7.23 4.32 -20.12
N GLY A 491 -7.95 4.32 -19.00
CA GLY A 491 -7.91 5.41 -18.03
C GLY A 491 -6.51 5.61 -17.45
N GLU A 492 -5.85 4.54 -16.99
CA GLU A 492 -4.47 4.57 -16.48
C GLU A 492 -3.47 5.11 -17.51
N ALA A 493 -3.53 4.60 -18.75
CA ALA A 493 -2.65 5.08 -19.80
C ALA A 493 -2.85 6.57 -20.11
N ASN A 494 -4.10 7.07 -20.07
CA ASN A 494 -4.41 8.49 -20.19
C ASN A 494 -3.89 9.31 -19.00
N LEU A 495 -3.93 8.79 -17.78
CA LEU A 495 -3.30 9.46 -16.62
C LEU A 495 -1.79 9.63 -16.83
N LEU A 496 -1.10 8.58 -17.31
CA LEU A 496 0.33 8.63 -17.59
C LEU A 496 0.68 9.61 -18.72
N LEU A 497 -0.21 9.75 -19.71
CA LEU A 497 -0.11 10.75 -20.77
C LEU A 497 -0.52 12.17 -20.33
N ARG A 498 -1.00 12.32 -19.08
CA ARG A 498 -1.56 13.56 -18.52
C ARG A 498 -2.85 14.05 -19.21
N ASN A 499 -3.57 13.15 -19.86
CA ASN A 499 -4.86 13.40 -20.48
C ASN A 499 -6.00 13.20 -19.46
N TYR A 500 -6.08 14.06 -18.45
CA TYR A 500 -6.93 13.86 -17.26
C TYR A 500 -8.42 13.82 -17.56
N ALA A 501 -8.87 14.62 -18.50
CA ALA A 501 -10.28 14.67 -18.88
C ALA A 501 -10.73 13.33 -19.48
N GLU A 502 -9.92 12.78 -20.39
CA GLU A 502 -10.18 11.48 -21.01
C GLU A 502 -10.07 10.34 -19.99
N ALA A 503 -9.04 10.36 -19.13
CA ALA A 503 -8.91 9.37 -18.06
C ALA A 503 -10.15 9.35 -17.16
N THR A 504 -10.62 10.52 -16.72
CA THR A 504 -11.82 10.64 -15.89
C THR A 504 -13.06 10.17 -16.64
N SER A 505 -13.16 10.41 -17.96
CA SER A 505 -14.28 9.94 -18.77
C SER A 505 -14.37 8.42 -18.78
N TYR A 506 -13.26 7.74 -19.07
CA TYR A 506 -13.20 6.27 -19.04
C TYR A 506 -13.46 5.70 -17.64
N PHE A 507 -12.89 6.29 -16.61
CA PHE A 507 -13.15 5.84 -15.24
C PHE A 507 -14.61 5.99 -14.82
N ASN A 508 -15.31 7.03 -15.30
CA ASN A 508 -16.74 7.19 -15.02
C ASN A 508 -17.61 6.12 -15.72
N GLU A 509 -17.13 5.50 -16.79
CA GLU A 509 -17.84 4.36 -17.40
C GLU A 509 -17.88 3.15 -16.45
N LEU A 510 -16.94 3.08 -15.48
CA LEU A 510 -16.81 1.99 -14.51
C LEU A 510 -17.71 2.14 -13.27
N VAL A 511 -18.53 3.18 -13.18
CA VAL A 511 -19.30 3.52 -11.96
C VAL A 511 -20.20 2.36 -11.47
N ASN A 512 -20.62 1.47 -12.35
CA ASN A 512 -21.43 0.29 -12.02
C ASN A 512 -20.58 -0.95 -11.64
N ASN A 513 -19.26 -0.87 -11.76
CA ASN A 513 -18.34 -1.93 -11.37
C ASN A 513 -17.54 -1.48 -10.15
N GLU A 514 -17.97 -1.89 -8.98
CA GLU A 514 -17.40 -1.45 -7.69
C GLU A 514 -15.89 -1.65 -7.61
N PHE A 515 -15.40 -2.80 -8.11
CA PHE A 515 -13.98 -3.16 -8.04
C PHE A 515 -13.11 -2.21 -8.88
N TYR A 516 -13.45 -2.02 -10.17
CA TYR A 516 -12.66 -1.17 -11.05
C TYR A 516 -12.88 0.32 -10.77
N PHE A 517 -14.08 0.72 -10.35
CA PHE A 517 -14.33 2.12 -10.03
C PHE A 517 -13.60 2.56 -8.75
N ALA A 518 -13.52 1.70 -7.73
CA ALA A 518 -12.69 1.95 -6.56
C ALA A 518 -11.20 2.10 -6.93
N LYS A 519 -10.69 1.24 -7.80
CA LYS A 519 -9.32 1.35 -8.34
C LYS A 519 -9.13 2.67 -9.11
N ALA A 520 -10.08 3.06 -9.93
CA ALA A 520 -10.05 4.31 -10.69
C ALA A 520 -10.02 5.55 -9.78
N LEU A 521 -10.84 5.57 -8.72
CA LEU A 521 -10.82 6.62 -7.70
C LEU A 521 -9.48 6.69 -6.99
N ASN A 522 -8.89 5.53 -6.65
CA ASN A 522 -7.57 5.47 -6.05
C ASN A 522 -6.50 6.04 -6.98
N SER A 523 -6.51 5.68 -8.26
CA SER A 523 -5.55 6.17 -9.26
C SER A 523 -5.66 7.67 -9.49
N LEU A 524 -6.88 8.21 -9.62
CA LEU A 524 -7.12 9.65 -9.71
C LEU A 524 -6.66 10.38 -8.45
N GLY A 525 -6.99 9.82 -7.28
CA GLY A 525 -6.56 10.34 -6.00
C GLY A 525 -5.05 10.40 -5.88
N TRP A 526 -4.38 9.28 -6.15
CA TRP A 526 -2.91 9.15 -6.12
C TRP A 526 -2.23 10.12 -7.09
N TYR A 527 -2.72 10.17 -8.32
CA TYR A 527 -2.18 11.07 -9.32
C TYR A 527 -2.24 12.54 -8.88
N HIS A 528 -3.39 12.99 -8.38
CA HIS A 528 -3.52 14.35 -7.86
C HIS A 528 -2.70 14.58 -6.59
N PHE A 529 -2.50 13.54 -5.79
CA PHE A 529 -1.63 13.56 -4.61
C PHE A 529 -0.17 13.84 -5.03
N GLN A 530 0.35 13.12 -6.01
CA GLN A 530 1.71 13.32 -6.55
C GLN A 530 1.93 14.72 -7.12
N LEU A 531 0.90 15.35 -7.67
CA LEU A 531 0.94 16.72 -8.16
C LEU A 531 0.81 17.79 -7.06
N GLY A 532 0.74 17.40 -5.79
CA GLY A 532 0.48 18.32 -4.68
C GLY A 532 -0.91 18.96 -4.69
N LYS A 533 -1.84 18.44 -5.50
CA LYS A 533 -3.22 18.91 -5.58
C LYS A 533 -4.09 18.30 -4.50
N TRP A 534 -3.72 18.52 -3.25
CA TRP A 534 -4.26 17.86 -2.06
C TRP A 534 -5.80 17.87 -1.96
N ARG A 535 -6.46 18.97 -2.36
CA ARG A 535 -7.94 19.04 -2.33
C ARG A 535 -8.60 18.06 -3.28
N LYS A 536 -8.05 17.92 -4.51
CA LYS A 536 -8.58 16.96 -5.48
C LYS A 536 -8.28 15.53 -5.08
N ALA A 537 -7.06 15.28 -4.61
CA ALA A 537 -6.68 13.98 -4.08
C ALA A 537 -7.63 13.55 -2.95
N ALA A 538 -7.85 14.43 -1.97
CA ALA A 538 -8.77 14.18 -0.87
C ALA A 538 -10.21 13.94 -1.35
N SER A 539 -10.66 14.60 -2.40
CA SER A 539 -12.02 14.37 -2.95
C SER A 539 -12.19 12.95 -3.47
N TYR A 540 -11.22 12.45 -4.25
CA TYR A 540 -11.28 11.10 -4.82
C TYR A 540 -11.11 10.02 -3.75
N PHE A 541 -10.12 10.15 -2.86
CA PHE A 541 -9.95 9.20 -1.76
C PHE A 541 -11.16 9.20 -0.81
N ASN A 542 -11.75 10.37 -0.54
CA ASN A 542 -12.96 10.46 0.27
C ASN A 542 -14.12 9.71 -0.39
N GLN A 543 -14.32 9.88 -1.69
CA GLN A 543 -15.35 9.15 -2.42
C GLN A 543 -15.12 7.63 -2.32
N LEU A 544 -13.88 7.15 -2.47
CA LEU A 544 -13.54 5.74 -2.31
C LEU A 544 -13.89 5.26 -0.90
N VAL A 545 -13.41 5.97 0.12
CA VAL A 545 -13.57 5.59 1.54
C VAL A 545 -15.04 5.58 1.97
N GLU A 546 -15.84 6.54 1.52
CA GLU A 546 -17.25 6.63 1.91
C GLU A 546 -18.16 5.67 1.12
N THR A 547 -17.76 5.30 -0.12
CA THR A 547 -18.59 4.47 -1.00
C THR A 547 -18.24 2.99 -0.89
N TYR A 548 -16.96 2.65 -0.69
CA TYR A 548 -16.45 1.28 -0.76
C TYR A 548 -15.66 0.87 0.50
N PRO A 549 -16.28 0.83 1.68
CA PRO A 549 -15.59 0.55 2.94
C PRO A 549 -15.05 -0.89 3.04
N GLU A 550 -15.62 -1.84 2.27
CA GLU A 550 -15.20 -3.24 2.25
C GLU A 550 -14.13 -3.55 1.18
N HIS A 551 -13.76 -2.56 0.37
CA HIS A 551 -12.80 -2.78 -0.71
C HIS A 551 -11.37 -2.89 -0.17
N GLU A 552 -10.54 -3.75 -0.77
CA GLU A 552 -9.13 -3.97 -0.39
C GLU A 552 -8.27 -2.68 -0.31
N LEU A 553 -8.60 -1.67 -1.10
CA LEU A 553 -7.92 -0.37 -1.13
C LEU A 553 -8.32 0.57 0.01
N TYR A 554 -9.40 0.25 0.77
CA TYR A 554 -9.95 1.12 1.81
C TYR A 554 -8.91 1.58 2.84
N PRO A 555 -8.09 0.70 3.45
CA PRO A 555 -7.12 1.14 4.46
C PRO A 555 -6.04 2.05 3.86
N GLY A 556 -5.58 1.72 2.64
CA GLY A 556 -4.62 2.56 1.92
C GLY A 556 -5.18 3.93 1.56
N ALA A 557 -6.43 3.96 1.11
CA ALA A 557 -7.11 5.20 0.76
C ALA A 557 -7.32 6.11 1.98
N ILE A 558 -7.64 5.55 3.15
CA ILE A 558 -7.72 6.31 4.42
C ILE A 558 -6.37 6.96 4.74
N LEU A 559 -5.28 6.24 4.62
CA LEU A 559 -3.95 6.79 4.89
C LEU A 559 -3.63 7.96 3.96
N LEU A 560 -3.82 7.79 2.66
CA LEU A 560 -3.58 8.84 1.66
C LEU A 560 -4.53 10.03 1.82
N LEU A 561 -5.79 9.77 2.20
CA LEU A 561 -6.76 10.80 2.53
C LEU A 561 -6.33 11.62 3.75
N ALA A 562 -5.87 10.93 4.79
CA ALA A 562 -5.37 11.57 6.00
C ALA A 562 -4.11 12.41 5.72
N GLU A 563 -3.18 11.90 4.91
CA GLU A 563 -2.00 12.65 4.46
C GLU A 563 -2.39 13.88 3.61
N ALA A 564 -3.38 13.73 2.73
CA ALA A 564 -3.89 14.87 1.96
C ALA A 564 -4.49 15.95 2.87
N TYR A 565 -5.28 15.57 3.88
CA TYR A 565 -5.80 16.50 4.87
C TYR A 565 -4.72 17.09 5.77
N PHE A 566 -3.69 16.31 6.12
CA PHE A 566 -2.52 16.81 6.84
C PHE A 566 -1.81 17.94 6.07
N ASN A 567 -1.55 17.72 4.77
CA ASN A 567 -0.93 18.73 3.91
C ASN A 567 -1.82 19.98 3.72
N LEU A 568 -3.14 19.81 3.80
CA LEU A 568 -4.10 20.92 3.85
C LEU A 568 -4.20 21.59 5.23
N LYS A 569 -3.43 21.13 6.21
CA LYS A 569 -3.48 21.56 7.63
C LYS A 569 -4.85 21.33 8.31
N GLN A 570 -5.65 20.42 7.78
CA GLN A 570 -6.96 20.02 8.31
C GLN A 570 -6.81 18.79 9.22
N TYR A 571 -6.05 18.95 10.31
CA TYR A 571 -5.64 17.86 11.20
C TYR A 571 -6.80 17.08 11.80
N GLU A 572 -7.86 17.74 12.22
CA GLU A 572 -9.06 17.10 12.78
C GLU A 572 -9.69 16.10 11.81
N ARG A 573 -9.78 16.47 10.51
CA ARG A 573 -10.30 15.56 9.50
C ARG A 573 -9.38 14.37 9.28
N ALA A 574 -8.08 14.60 9.21
CA ALA A 574 -7.11 13.53 9.07
C ALA A 574 -7.24 12.52 10.22
N LEU A 575 -7.33 13.00 11.47
CA LEU A 575 -7.49 12.18 12.66
C LEU A 575 -8.80 11.39 12.66
N ASN A 576 -9.91 11.99 12.22
CA ASN A 576 -11.21 11.33 12.17
C ASN A 576 -11.20 10.14 11.18
N TYR A 577 -10.50 10.26 10.06
CA TYR A 577 -10.36 9.14 9.13
C TYR A 577 -9.42 8.05 9.67
N LEU A 578 -8.28 8.44 10.24
CA LEU A 578 -7.34 7.48 10.84
C LEU A 578 -7.98 6.70 12.00
N ALA A 579 -8.86 7.36 12.78
CA ALA A 579 -9.56 6.72 13.88
C ALA A 579 -10.42 5.52 13.42
N ARG A 580 -10.89 5.48 12.16
CA ARG A 580 -11.61 4.33 11.61
C ARG A 580 -10.76 3.07 11.54
N LEU A 581 -9.43 3.22 11.46
CA LEU A 581 -8.48 2.11 11.49
C LEU A 581 -7.97 1.81 12.90
N THR A 582 -7.64 2.86 13.69
CA THR A 582 -6.95 2.70 14.98
C THR A 582 -7.91 2.48 16.16
N GLN A 583 -9.20 2.81 16.04
CA GLN A 583 -10.19 2.67 17.11
C GLN A 583 -11.27 1.62 16.80
N GLY A 584 -11.25 1.00 15.61
CA GLY A 584 -12.14 -0.07 15.19
C GLY A 584 -11.55 -1.46 15.41
N ASP A 585 -12.29 -2.49 14.96
CA ASP A 585 -11.83 -3.88 14.99
C ASP A 585 -10.88 -4.24 13.84
N TYR A 586 -10.39 -3.24 13.12
CA TYR A 586 -9.46 -3.45 12.01
C TYR A 586 -8.13 -4.01 12.54
N ARG A 587 -7.71 -5.16 12.00
CA ARG A 587 -6.46 -5.87 12.33
C ARG A 587 -5.61 -6.19 11.10
N GLY A 588 -5.87 -5.47 9.98
CA GLY A 588 -5.21 -5.71 8.72
C GLY A 588 -3.87 -4.98 8.57
N GLU A 589 -3.24 -5.23 7.42
CA GLU A 589 -2.05 -4.49 6.99
C GLU A 589 -2.29 -2.98 7.06
N LYS A 590 -1.25 -2.21 7.37
CA LYS A 590 -1.27 -0.73 7.46
C LYS A 590 -1.88 -0.14 8.75
N LEU A 591 -2.27 -0.95 9.72
CA LEU A 591 -2.67 -0.47 11.05
C LEU A 591 -1.50 0.26 11.74
N ASP A 592 -0.30 -0.25 11.59
CA ASP A 592 0.94 0.35 12.08
C ASP A 592 1.17 1.76 11.50
N LYS A 593 1.02 1.89 10.19
CA LYS A 593 1.13 3.19 9.52
C LYS A 593 0.05 4.17 9.99
N ALA A 594 -1.15 3.68 10.29
CA ALA A 594 -2.25 4.50 10.81
C ALA A 594 -1.93 5.03 12.23
N TYR A 595 -1.44 4.18 13.13
CA TYR A 595 -0.97 4.59 14.44
C TYR A 595 0.17 5.60 14.34
N PHE A 596 1.16 5.30 13.51
CA PHE A 596 2.31 6.17 13.31
C PHE A 596 1.88 7.55 12.80
N LEU A 597 1.04 7.60 11.77
CA LEU A 597 0.58 8.87 11.20
C LEU A 597 -0.29 9.65 12.19
N THR A 598 -1.13 8.96 12.97
CA THR A 598 -1.93 9.59 14.04
C THR A 598 -1.03 10.23 15.09
N GLY A 599 -0.03 9.50 15.58
CA GLY A 599 0.97 10.01 16.51
C GLY A 599 1.73 11.20 15.95
N TRP A 600 2.13 11.12 14.67
CA TRP A 600 2.82 12.19 13.97
C TRP A 600 1.97 13.47 13.85
N ILE A 601 0.68 13.34 13.53
CA ILE A 601 -0.24 14.49 13.46
C ILE A 601 -0.36 15.15 14.83
N TYR A 602 -0.56 14.39 15.90
CA TYR A 602 -0.59 14.93 17.26
C TYR A 602 0.73 15.61 17.65
N TYR A 603 1.86 15.02 17.28
CA TYR A 603 3.17 15.63 17.52
C TYR A 603 3.32 16.99 16.83
N LYS A 604 2.89 17.08 15.56
CA LYS A 604 2.92 18.36 14.80
C LYS A 604 1.98 19.42 15.35
N GLN A 605 0.88 19.02 15.99
CA GLN A 605 -0.02 19.92 16.71
C GLN A 605 0.53 20.37 18.08
N GLY A 606 1.63 19.79 18.54
CA GLY A 606 2.18 20.04 19.87
C GLY A 606 1.45 19.29 20.99
N LEU A 607 0.58 18.34 20.66
CA LEU A 607 -0.17 17.51 21.60
C LEU A 607 0.65 16.25 21.96
N PHE A 608 1.81 16.49 22.59
CA PHE A 608 2.84 15.45 22.79
C PHE A 608 2.37 14.26 23.62
N ALA A 609 1.50 14.46 24.61
CA ALA A 609 0.95 13.35 25.39
C ALA A 609 0.07 12.41 24.55
N LYS A 610 -0.76 12.97 23.64
CA LYS A 610 -1.56 12.16 22.70
C LYS A 610 -0.68 11.48 21.65
N ALA A 611 0.35 12.16 21.18
CA ALA A 611 1.31 11.57 20.26
C ALA A 611 2.01 10.36 20.90
N ALA A 612 2.47 10.49 22.13
CA ALA A 612 3.08 9.40 22.88
C ALA A 612 2.14 8.19 22.99
N GLN A 613 0.88 8.39 23.35
CA GLN A 613 -0.11 7.32 23.45
C GLN A 613 -0.28 6.53 22.13
N GLN A 614 -0.20 7.20 20.99
CA GLN A 614 -0.35 6.51 19.70
C GLN A 614 0.91 5.73 19.31
N PHE A 615 2.09 6.27 19.57
CA PHE A 615 3.34 5.54 19.32
C PHE A 615 3.50 4.35 20.28
N GLU A 616 3.08 4.51 21.53
CA GLU A 616 3.04 3.44 22.53
C GLU A 616 2.07 2.34 22.08
N GLY A 617 0.85 2.70 21.64
CA GLY A 617 -0.13 1.75 21.10
C GLY A 617 0.38 1.00 19.85
N LEU A 618 1.18 1.64 19.00
CA LEU A 618 1.85 0.96 17.88
C LEU A 618 2.82 -0.11 18.40
N LEU A 619 3.65 0.23 19.37
CA LEU A 619 4.66 -0.69 19.90
C LEU A 619 4.04 -1.84 20.69
N ASP A 620 2.93 -1.60 21.40
CA ASP A 620 2.23 -2.60 22.19
C ASP A 620 1.45 -3.59 21.30
N GLU A 621 0.74 -3.09 20.28
CA GLU A 621 -0.08 -3.94 19.42
C GLU A 621 0.71 -4.58 18.27
N LEU A 622 1.74 -3.91 17.77
CA LEU A 622 2.47 -4.30 16.56
C LEU A 622 4.00 -4.16 16.74
N PRO A 623 4.60 -4.88 17.69
CA PRO A 623 6.04 -4.74 18.02
C PRO A 623 6.97 -5.07 16.86
N GLU A 624 6.55 -5.93 15.92
CA GLU A 624 7.34 -6.32 14.74
C GLU A 624 7.12 -5.39 13.54
N SER A 625 6.41 -4.27 13.73
CA SER A 625 6.15 -3.31 12.66
C SER A 625 7.45 -2.74 12.08
N PRO A 626 7.53 -2.53 10.76
CA PRO A 626 8.64 -1.80 10.13
C PRO A 626 8.76 -0.34 10.59
N TYR A 627 7.78 0.18 11.33
CA TYR A 627 7.79 1.52 11.92
C TYR A 627 8.15 1.50 13.42
N ALA A 628 8.55 0.36 13.98
CA ALA A 628 8.80 0.25 15.41
C ALA A 628 9.99 1.10 15.87
N ASP A 629 11.07 1.16 15.10
CA ASP A 629 12.23 2.01 15.41
C ASP A 629 11.88 3.51 15.31
N ASP A 630 11.14 3.90 14.30
CA ASP A 630 10.58 5.25 14.17
C ASP A 630 9.63 5.56 15.34
N ALA A 631 8.78 4.60 15.75
CA ALA A 631 7.85 4.77 16.86
C ALA A 631 8.57 4.99 18.19
N TYR A 632 9.58 4.18 18.51
CA TYR A 632 10.46 4.40 19.69
C TYR A 632 11.08 5.80 19.68
N TYR A 633 11.60 6.21 18.51
CA TYR A 633 12.23 7.52 18.39
C TYR A 633 11.21 8.66 18.62
N TRP A 634 10.05 8.60 17.97
CA TRP A 634 9.03 9.66 18.09
C TRP A 634 8.28 9.63 19.41
N LEU A 635 8.16 8.47 20.07
CA LEU A 635 7.70 8.33 21.45
C LEU A 635 8.65 9.03 22.39
N GLY A 636 9.95 8.72 22.29
CA GLY A 636 11.00 9.40 23.04
C GLY A 636 10.99 10.91 22.81
N MET A 637 10.85 11.36 21.55
CA MET A 637 10.73 12.77 21.20
C MET A 637 9.47 13.42 21.78
N SER A 638 8.36 12.70 21.83
CA SER A 638 7.12 13.18 22.43
C SER A 638 7.29 13.41 23.94
N HIS A 639 7.90 12.47 24.63
CA HIS A 639 8.25 12.62 26.06
C HIS A 639 9.26 13.75 26.27
N PHE A 640 10.27 13.85 25.43
CA PHE A 640 11.27 14.92 25.50
C PHE A 640 10.63 16.32 25.36
N ARG A 641 9.74 16.48 24.34
CA ARG A 641 9.03 17.74 24.12
C ARG A 641 8.04 18.07 25.25
N ASN A 642 7.48 17.04 25.88
CA ASN A 642 6.63 17.16 27.06
C ASN A 642 7.43 17.33 28.36
N LYS A 643 8.77 17.41 28.28
CA LYS A 643 9.72 17.52 29.41
C LYS A 643 9.72 16.34 30.37
N ALA A 644 9.21 15.20 29.96
CA ALA A 644 9.30 13.94 30.70
C ALA A 644 10.61 13.22 30.30
N PHE A 645 11.73 13.77 30.77
CA PHE A 645 13.05 13.41 30.28
C PHE A 645 13.44 11.97 30.69
N GLU A 646 13.01 11.50 31.84
CA GLU A 646 13.25 10.13 32.29
C GLU A 646 12.60 9.14 31.32
N LYS A 647 11.31 9.33 30.99
CA LYS A 647 10.63 8.49 30.00
C LYS A 647 11.26 8.59 28.62
N ALA A 648 11.69 9.78 28.22
CA ALA A 648 12.39 9.95 26.94
C ALA A 648 13.68 9.12 26.89
N ILE A 649 14.42 9.05 28.01
CA ILE A 649 15.65 8.21 28.11
C ILE A 649 15.31 6.74 27.93
N ASP A 650 14.24 6.28 28.57
CA ASP A 650 13.80 4.89 28.50
C ASP A 650 13.46 4.51 27.05
N GLU A 651 12.69 5.36 26.34
CA GLU A 651 12.28 5.09 24.98
C GLU A 651 13.43 5.14 23.97
N PHE A 652 14.31 6.12 24.06
CA PHE A 652 15.50 6.17 23.21
C PHE A 652 16.49 5.02 23.51
N SER A 653 16.54 4.55 24.75
CA SER A 653 17.32 3.37 25.12
C SER A 653 16.63 2.09 24.59
N GLY A 654 15.30 2.05 24.58
CA GLY A 654 14.48 1.04 23.93
C GLY A 654 14.81 0.92 22.44
N LEU A 655 14.87 2.04 21.72
CA LEU A 655 15.29 2.08 20.31
C LEU A 655 16.66 1.41 20.10
N VAL A 656 17.65 1.76 20.94
CA VAL A 656 19.01 1.21 20.82
C VAL A 656 19.04 -0.29 21.07
N SER A 657 18.19 -0.78 21.97
CA SER A 657 18.11 -2.20 22.31
C SER A 657 17.33 -3.00 21.27
N PHE A 658 16.23 -2.45 20.79
CA PHE A 658 15.33 -3.09 19.82
C PHE A 658 15.95 -3.13 18.42
N ALA A 659 16.44 -1.99 17.94
CA ALA A 659 16.95 -1.83 16.57
C ALA A 659 18.35 -1.22 16.54
N PRO A 660 19.39 -1.93 16.99
CA PRO A 660 20.77 -1.38 17.11
C PRO A 660 21.38 -0.97 15.77
N SER A 661 20.87 -1.47 14.65
CA SER A 661 21.28 -1.13 13.28
C SER A 661 20.46 0.02 12.66
N SER A 662 19.43 0.51 13.34
CA SER A 662 18.60 1.61 12.81
C SER A 662 19.43 2.89 12.62
N PRO A 663 19.22 3.61 11.52
CA PRO A 663 19.88 4.91 11.29
C PRO A 663 19.45 5.99 12.30
N LEU A 664 18.43 5.73 13.11
CA LEU A 664 17.94 6.64 14.17
C LEU A 664 18.70 6.50 15.49
N VAL A 665 19.50 5.44 15.66
CA VAL A 665 20.24 5.19 16.92
C VAL A 665 21.16 6.33 17.29
N PRO A 666 21.98 6.92 16.41
CA PRO A 666 22.83 8.06 16.77
C PRO A 666 22.00 9.25 17.26
N GLN A 667 20.85 9.52 16.62
CA GLN A 667 19.92 10.57 17.02
C GLN A 667 19.29 10.29 18.38
N GLY A 668 18.86 9.03 18.60
CA GLY A 668 18.31 8.58 19.87
C GLY A 668 19.31 8.75 21.01
N LEU A 669 20.55 8.28 20.84
CA LEU A 669 21.63 8.44 21.83
C LEU A 669 21.97 9.91 22.11
N LEU A 670 21.97 10.76 21.08
CA LEU A 670 22.12 12.20 21.27
C LEU A 670 21.01 12.76 22.16
N LYS A 671 19.75 12.33 21.93
CA LYS A 671 18.59 12.77 22.75
C LYS A 671 18.60 12.20 24.16
N VAL A 672 19.17 11.02 24.38
CA VAL A 672 19.46 10.52 25.75
C VAL A 672 20.40 11.50 26.46
N GLY A 673 21.48 11.94 25.78
CA GLY A 673 22.39 12.95 26.31
C GLY A 673 21.69 14.27 26.61
N ASP A 674 20.89 14.77 25.69
CA ASP A 674 20.10 15.99 25.88
C ASP A 674 19.11 15.88 27.06
N SER A 675 18.52 14.71 27.25
CA SER A 675 17.60 14.43 28.36
C SER A 675 18.31 14.47 29.69
N TYR A 676 19.45 13.79 29.84
CA TYR A 676 20.28 13.86 31.04
C TYR A 676 20.81 15.29 31.32
N TYR A 677 21.16 16.03 30.27
CA TYR A 677 21.57 17.42 30.39
C TYR A 677 20.43 18.29 30.96
N ASN A 678 19.21 18.10 30.50
CA ASN A 678 18.02 18.83 30.97
C ASN A 678 17.64 18.44 32.42
N LEU A 679 17.89 17.18 32.82
CA LEU A 679 17.79 16.71 34.21
C LEU A 679 18.94 17.23 35.11
N LYS A 680 19.91 17.92 34.54
CA LYS A 680 21.15 18.38 35.20
C LYS A 680 22.06 17.24 35.67
N GLU A 681 21.91 16.06 35.10
CA GLU A 681 22.75 14.89 35.34
C GLU A 681 23.91 14.89 34.34
N TYR A 682 24.78 15.90 34.44
CA TYR A 682 25.78 16.21 33.42
C TYR A 682 26.79 15.07 33.17
N LEU A 683 27.16 14.32 34.20
CA LEU A 683 28.05 13.17 34.02
C LEU A 683 27.43 12.05 33.20
N ARG A 684 26.12 11.80 33.39
CA ARG A 684 25.39 10.81 32.57
C ARG A 684 25.21 11.33 31.15
N ALA A 685 24.97 12.63 30.99
CA ALA A 685 24.89 13.26 29.66
C ALA A 685 26.20 13.04 28.88
N ILE A 686 27.39 13.29 29.53
CA ILE A 686 28.71 13.06 28.93
C ILE A 686 28.86 11.60 28.49
N LEU A 687 28.41 10.65 29.30
CA LEU A 687 28.49 9.21 28.95
C LEU A 687 27.62 8.88 27.75
N ALA A 688 26.42 9.43 27.69
CA ALA A 688 25.49 9.21 26.55
C ALA A 688 26.04 9.82 25.25
N TYR A 689 26.51 11.06 25.30
CA TYR A 689 27.13 11.70 24.14
C TYR A 689 28.39 10.96 23.69
N SER A 690 29.19 10.46 24.61
CA SER A 690 30.39 9.68 24.29
C SER A 690 30.07 8.38 23.56
N LYS A 691 28.89 7.77 23.80
CA LYS A 691 28.43 6.60 23.00
C LYS A 691 28.19 6.97 21.53
N VAL A 692 27.69 8.18 21.27
CA VAL A 692 27.52 8.66 19.88
C VAL A 692 28.89 8.79 19.22
N ILE A 693 29.83 9.49 19.84
CA ILE A 693 31.15 9.77 19.25
C ILE A 693 31.94 8.48 19.02
N LYS A 694 31.89 7.52 19.97
CA LYS A 694 32.64 6.26 19.88
C LYS A 694 31.98 5.25 18.94
N GLY A 695 30.65 5.13 19.00
CA GLY A 695 29.93 4.16 18.21
C GLY A 695 29.64 4.60 16.78
N TYR A 696 29.48 5.91 16.59
CA TYR A 696 29.03 6.49 15.32
C TYR A 696 29.82 7.76 14.95
N PRO A 697 31.16 7.67 14.84
CA PRO A 697 32.03 8.85 14.67
C PRO A 697 31.77 9.64 13.38
N GLU A 698 31.27 8.95 12.35
CA GLU A 698 30.97 9.56 11.03
C GLU A 698 29.50 10.04 10.93
N SER A 699 28.71 9.89 11.98
CA SER A 699 27.33 10.37 11.98
C SER A 699 27.27 11.90 12.03
N LYS A 700 26.19 12.47 11.48
CA LYS A 700 25.94 13.92 11.56
C LYS A 700 25.70 14.41 12.99
N GLU A 701 25.39 13.49 13.92
CA GLU A 701 25.14 13.73 15.33
C GLU A 701 26.44 13.79 16.16
N ALA A 702 27.55 13.24 15.67
CA ALA A 702 28.81 13.21 16.42
C ALA A 702 29.36 14.60 16.79
N PRO A 703 29.35 15.61 15.91
CA PRO A 703 29.73 16.97 16.28
C PRO A 703 28.80 17.61 17.33
N GLU A 704 27.47 17.32 17.24
CA GLU A 704 26.52 17.83 18.20
C GLU A 704 26.68 17.17 19.57
N ALA A 705 26.97 15.86 19.59
CA ALA A 705 27.30 15.14 20.82
C ALA A 705 28.59 15.66 21.49
N SER A 706 29.61 15.98 20.69
CA SER A 706 30.86 16.58 21.23
C SER A 706 30.57 17.96 21.84
N TYR A 707 29.74 18.77 21.19
CA TYR A 707 29.28 20.04 21.78
C TYR A 707 28.46 19.81 23.05
N GLY A 708 27.56 18.77 23.09
CA GLY A 708 26.86 18.37 24.31
C GLY A 708 27.79 18.01 25.47
N ILE A 709 28.92 17.34 25.20
CA ILE A 709 29.96 17.06 26.20
C ILE A 709 30.59 18.37 26.72
N ILE A 710 30.98 19.26 25.83
CA ILE A 710 31.55 20.57 26.14
C ILE A 710 30.63 21.38 27.07
N LEU A 711 29.33 21.46 26.70
CA LEU A 711 28.34 22.13 27.54
C LEU A 711 28.17 21.47 28.91
N SER A 712 28.14 20.14 28.94
CA SER A 712 27.98 19.37 30.18
C SER A 712 29.18 19.57 31.12
N LEU A 713 30.40 19.56 30.60
CA LEU A 713 31.61 19.84 31.37
C LEU A 713 31.64 21.26 31.92
N TYR A 714 31.18 22.22 31.14
CA TYR A 714 31.05 23.60 31.58
C TYR A 714 30.06 23.74 32.74
N GLN A 715 28.87 23.09 32.64
CA GLN A 715 27.87 23.16 33.70
C GLN A 715 28.28 22.42 34.96
N GLU A 716 29.08 21.36 34.84
CA GLU A 716 29.63 20.59 35.95
C GLU A 716 30.82 21.30 36.64
N GLY A 717 31.30 22.41 36.04
CA GLY A 717 32.45 23.17 36.56
C GLY A 717 33.79 22.52 36.28
N LYS A 718 33.90 21.55 35.41
CA LYS A 718 35.15 20.87 35.01
C LYS A 718 35.86 21.64 33.89
N TYR A 719 36.33 22.84 34.24
CA TYR A 719 36.78 23.81 33.24
C TYR A 719 38.05 23.41 32.49
N ASP A 720 38.94 22.66 33.12
CA ASP A 720 40.17 22.19 32.45
C ASP A 720 39.82 21.21 31.34
N ARG A 721 38.95 20.27 31.63
CA ARG A 721 38.42 19.31 30.60
C ARG A 721 37.55 20.00 29.59
N PHE A 722 36.79 21.01 29.96
CA PHE A 722 36.00 21.84 29.02
C PHE A 722 36.90 22.46 27.95
N VAL A 723 38.06 23.03 28.34
CA VAL A 723 39.01 23.63 27.38
C VAL A 723 39.67 22.57 26.52
N GLU A 724 40.03 21.41 27.11
CA GLU A 724 40.63 20.27 26.39
C GLU A 724 39.69 19.72 25.33
N GLU A 725 38.44 19.38 25.67
CA GLU A 725 37.41 18.87 24.75
C GLU A 725 37.05 19.87 23.65
N THR A 726 37.08 21.16 23.96
CA THR A 726 36.93 22.22 22.97
C THR A 726 38.07 22.18 21.94
N GLY A 727 39.30 21.94 22.37
CA GLY A 727 40.45 21.76 21.50
C GLY A 727 40.33 20.54 20.60
N GLU A 728 39.89 19.40 21.17
CA GLU A 728 39.62 18.18 20.38
C GLU A 728 38.48 18.36 19.37
N PHE A 729 37.44 19.11 19.74
CA PHE A 729 36.35 19.44 18.82
C PHE A 729 36.90 20.12 17.57
N PHE A 730 37.74 21.13 17.72
CA PHE A 730 38.32 21.88 16.57
C PHE A 730 39.31 21.07 15.75
N GLN A 731 39.94 20.05 16.31
CA GLN A 731 40.79 19.13 15.54
C GLN A 731 39.92 18.27 14.60
N LYS A 732 38.75 17.79 15.07
CA LYS A 732 37.92 16.85 14.34
C LYS A 732 36.83 17.53 13.46
N TYR A 733 36.22 18.58 14.02
CA TYR A 733 34.96 19.12 13.46
C TYR A 733 35.02 20.61 13.13
N ARG A 734 36.20 21.17 12.85
CA ARG A 734 36.41 22.61 12.63
C ARG A 734 35.45 23.27 11.65
N ASN A 735 35.07 22.56 10.60
CA ASN A 735 34.22 23.10 9.54
C ASN A 735 32.71 22.87 9.80
N HIS A 736 32.35 22.23 10.91
CA HIS A 736 30.94 21.95 11.22
C HIS A 736 30.27 23.22 11.78
N PRO A 737 29.03 23.55 11.37
CA PRO A 737 28.32 24.77 11.81
C PRO A 737 28.21 24.93 13.34
N VAL A 738 28.07 23.80 14.08
CA VAL A 738 28.07 23.79 15.57
C VAL A 738 29.34 24.40 16.16
N GLY A 739 30.48 24.41 15.43
CA GLY A 739 31.73 25.03 15.88
C GLY A 739 31.58 26.50 16.24
N ALA A 740 30.64 27.23 15.63
CA ALA A 740 30.33 28.60 16.03
C ALA A 740 29.84 28.71 17.48
N ASN A 741 28.99 27.74 17.92
CA ASN A 741 28.51 27.70 19.29
C ASN A 741 29.63 27.32 20.26
N VAL A 742 30.55 26.43 19.87
CA VAL A 742 31.69 26.00 20.68
C VAL A 742 32.63 27.17 20.89
N GLU A 743 33.00 27.91 19.84
CA GLU A 743 33.85 29.11 19.95
C GLU A 743 33.19 30.21 20.80
N LEU A 744 31.90 30.41 20.63
CA LEU A 744 31.15 31.37 21.43
C LEU A 744 31.19 30.99 22.92
N GLN A 745 30.94 29.71 23.23
CA GLN A 745 30.96 29.23 24.59
C GLN A 745 32.34 29.34 25.24
N LEU A 746 33.40 29.08 24.46
CA LEU A 746 34.78 29.25 24.90
C LEU A 746 35.12 30.72 25.14
N ALA A 747 34.72 31.60 24.26
CA ALA A 747 34.91 33.03 24.37
C ALA A 747 34.16 33.61 25.59
N GLU A 748 32.88 33.23 25.79
CA GLU A 748 32.10 33.60 26.98
C GLU A 748 32.73 33.10 28.30
N PHE A 749 33.30 31.88 28.28
CA PHE A 749 34.05 31.36 29.42
C PHE A 749 35.25 32.24 29.75
N TYR A 750 36.09 32.60 28.77
CA TYR A 750 37.21 33.48 29.00
C TYR A 750 36.79 34.90 29.43
N GLU A 751 35.70 35.42 28.85
CA GLU A 751 35.13 36.71 29.24
C GLU A 751 34.72 36.74 30.73
N LYS A 752 33.96 35.70 31.19
CA LYS A 752 33.54 35.57 32.59
C LYS A 752 34.67 35.47 33.58
N ASN A 753 35.80 34.86 33.17
CA ASN A 753 36.97 34.70 33.96
C ASN A 753 37.93 35.90 33.88
N GLY A 754 37.55 37.02 33.24
CA GLY A 754 38.39 38.20 33.09
C GLY A 754 39.59 38.03 32.16
N GLN A 755 39.63 36.95 31.39
CA GLN A 755 40.74 36.64 30.47
C GLN A 755 40.43 37.32 29.10
N TRP A 756 40.39 38.68 29.13
CA TRP A 756 39.91 39.48 28.06
C TRP A 756 40.60 39.23 26.70
N ASP A 757 41.93 39.08 26.68
CA ASP A 757 42.69 38.86 25.44
C ASP A 757 42.32 37.49 24.82
N ARG A 758 42.14 36.45 25.66
CA ARG A 758 41.73 35.14 25.19
C ARG A 758 40.31 35.17 24.68
N ALA A 759 39.39 35.86 25.37
CA ALA A 759 38.01 36.04 24.92
C ALA A 759 37.96 36.70 23.55
N ILE A 760 38.70 37.81 23.36
CA ILE A 760 38.79 38.52 22.08
C ILE A 760 39.34 37.60 20.99
N SER A 761 40.36 36.81 21.30
CA SER A 761 40.95 35.86 20.35
C SER A 761 39.92 34.81 19.90
N ALA A 762 39.17 34.19 20.83
CA ALA A 762 38.18 33.20 20.54
C ALA A 762 36.97 33.78 19.72
N TYR A 763 36.49 34.97 20.10
CA TYR A 763 35.46 35.66 19.30
C TYR A 763 35.95 35.97 17.88
N ARG A 764 37.25 36.38 17.72
CA ARG A 764 37.83 36.63 16.40
C ARG A 764 38.00 35.35 15.57
N GLU A 765 38.36 34.25 16.22
CA GLU A 765 38.38 32.94 15.52
C GLU A 765 37.00 32.52 15.05
N MET A 766 35.99 32.71 15.88
CA MET A 766 34.63 32.46 15.50
C MET A 766 34.22 33.26 14.25
N LEU A 767 34.51 34.57 14.25
CA LEU A 767 34.18 35.44 13.12
C LEU A 767 34.97 35.08 11.84
N ARG A 768 36.16 34.53 11.96
CA ARG A 768 37.00 34.10 10.84
C ARG A 768 36.52 32.78 10.26
N ASN A 769 36.21 31.82 11.14
CA ASN A 769 35.84 30.45 10.76
C ASN A 769 34.38 30.35 10.35
N TYR A 770 33.51 31.14 10.97
CA TYR A 770 32.03 31.05 10.82
C TYR A 770 31.41 32.44 10.50
N PRO A 771 31.88 33.17 9.48
CA PRO A 771 31.41 34.53 9.21
C PRO A 771 29.96 34.67 8.83
N LYS A 772 29.31 33.56 8.44
CA LYS A 772 27.88 33.48 8.10
C LYS A 772 26.99 32.93 9.23
N SER A 773 27.56 32.67 10.40
CA SER A 773 26.79 32.23 11.56
C SER A 773 25.84 33.34 12.03
N ASP A 774 24.64 32.96 12.45
CA ASP A 774 23.68 33.87 13.08
C ASP A 774 24.16 34.46 14.43
N LEU A 775 25.31 33.97 14.92
CA LEU A 775 25.97 34.43 16.13
C LEU A 775 27.14 35.39 15.87
N ALA A 776 27.45 35.67 14.60
CA ALA A 776 28.63 36.46 14.23
C ALA A 776 28.48 37.92 14.67
N ASP A 777 27.30 38.49 14.57
CA ASP A 777 27.04 39.87 15.01
C ASP A 777 27.13 40.00 16.57
N ASP A 778 26.65 38.97 17.31
CA ASP A 778 26.80 38.94 18.78
C ASP A 778 28.28 38.86 19.18
N ALA A 779 29.05 37.96 18.55
CA ALA A 779 30.47 37.83 18.79
C ALA A 779 31.21 39.17 18.50
N GLN A 780 30.91 39.81 17.39
CA GLN A 780 31.50 41.10 17.04
C GLN A 780 31.15 42.20 18.05
N PHE A 781 29.89 42.16 18.53
CA PHE A 781 29.43 43.09 19.56
C PHE A 781 30.14 42.90 20.90
N ARG A 782 30.35 41.62 21.32
CA ARG A 782 31.05 41.29 22.54
C ARG A 782 32.48 41.76 22.56
N ILE A 783 33.20 41.68 21.42
CA ILE A 783 34.54 42.23 21.31
C ILE A 783 34.51 43.73 21.62
N GLY A 784 33.58 44.49 21.08
CA GLY A 784 33.38 45.90 21.33
C GLY A 784 33.11 46.20 22.84
N GLU A 785 32.24 45.43 23.48
CA GLU A 785 31.90 45.56 24.91
C GLU A 785 33.12 45.26 25.79
N ILE A 786 33.93 44.26 25.43
CA ILE A 786 35.17 43.93 26.16
C ILE A 786 36.13 45.14 26.05
N TYR A 787 36.39 45.69 24.86
CA TYR A 787 37.23 46.87 24.71
C TYR A 787 36.71 48.09 25.44
N MET A 788 35.38 48.29 25.46
CA MET A 788 34.76 49.36 26.30
C MET A 788 35.05 49.15 27.77
N SER A 789 34.93 47.92 28.26
CA SER A 789 35.18 47.57 29.67
C SER A 789 36.66 47.72 30.05
N MET A 790 37.58 47.46 29.09
CA MET A 790 39.01 47.70 29.26
C MET A 790 39.43 49.19 29.16
N GLY A 791 38.49 50.09 28.82
CA GLY A 791 38.78 51.50 28.58
C GLY A 791 39.52 51.76 27.23
N ARG A 792 39.62 50.75 26.35
CA ARG A 792 40.25 50.85 25.05
C ARG A 792 39.27 51.35 24.01
N LEU A 793 38.88 52.61 24.16
CA LEU A 793 37.79 53.21 23.41
C LEU A 793 37.96 53.24 21.90
N PRO A 794 39.16 53.55 21.33
CA PRO A 794 39.38 53.51 19.90
C PRO A 794 39.13 52.14 19.27
N GLU A 795 39.58 51.08 19.95
CA GLU A 795 39.42 49.72 19.50
C GLU A 795 37.93 49.32 19.58
N ALA A 796 37.25 49.70 20.67
CA ALA A 796 35.79 49.45 20.83
C ALA A 796 35.01 50.07 19.68
N ILE A 797 35.33 51.32 19.29
CA ILE A 797 34.71 52.01 18.16
C ILE A 797 34.94 51.21 16.86
N ALA A 798 36.16 50.80 16.61
CA ALA A 798 36.49 50.04 15.41
C ALA A 798 35.71 48.71 15.31
N GLU A 799 35.51 48.02 16.42
CA GLU A 799 34.74 46.76 16.42
C GLU A 799 33.21 46.99 16.27
N TYR A 800 32.68 48.07 16.85
CA TYR A 800 31.27 48.45 16.64
C TYR A 800 31.03 48.94 15.20
N GLU A 801 31.97 49.64 14.60
CA GLU A 801 31.87 50.06 13.20
C GLU A 801 31.81 48.87 12.26
N LYS A 802 32.51 47.75 12.55
CA LYS A 802 32.40 46.51 11.79
C LYS A 802 30.98 45.95 11.81
N ILE A 803 30.27 46.04 12.96
CA ILE A 803 28.88 45.60 13.06
C ILE A 803 28.01 46.40 12.11
N THR A 804 28.16 47.75 12.14
CA THR A 804 27.33 48.63 11.32
C THR A 804 27.62 48.50 9.82
N MET A 805 28.79 47.99 9.42
CA MET A 805 29.17 47.73 8.04
C MET A 805 28.81 46.32 7.56
N HIS A 806 29.05 45.29 8.37
CA HIS A 806 28.89 43.91 7.96
C HIS A 806 27.53 43.29 8.35
N PHE A 807 26.91 43.83 9.40
CA PHE A 807 25.64 43.34 9.93
C PHE A 807 24.60 44.48 10.07
N PRO A 808 24.33 45.27 9.04
CA PRO A 808 23.47 46.47 9.15
C PRO A 808 22.04 46.21 9.58
N ASP A 809 21.54 44.99 9.34
CA ASP A 809 20.15 44.56 9.70
C ASP A 809 20.08 43.84 11.07
N SER A 810 21.21 43.66 11.75
CA SER A 810 21.29 43.08 13.07
C SER A 810 20.64 43.95 14.13
N THR A 811 20.06 43.34 15.14
CA THR A 811 19.56 44.05 16.32
C THR A 811 20.68 44.77 17.04
N HIS A 812 21.93 44.28 16.98
CA HIS A 812 23.11 44.93 17.54
C HIS A 812 23.58 46.15 16.76
N ALA A 813 23.19 46.31 15.51
CA ALA A 813 23.63 47.45 14.72
C ALA A 813 23.15 48.78 15.30
N VAL A 814 21.95 48.82 15.79
CA VAL A 814 21.37 50.02 16.48
C VAL A 814 22.11 50.33 17.75
N GLU A 815 22.36 49.31 18.58
CA GLU A 815 23.07 49.46 19.86
C GLU A 815 24.51 49.87 19.59
N ALA A 816 25.15 49.29 18.56
CA ALA A 816 26.52 49.63 18.16
C ALA A 816 26.67 51.11 17.80
N TRP A 817 25.72 51.67 17.03
CA TRP A 817 25.74 53.13 16.75
C TRP A 817 25.63 53.96 18.02
N TYR A 818 24.76 53.55 19.00
CA TYR A 818 24.68 54.22 20.28
C TYR A 818 25.99 54.12 21.07
N LYS A 819 26.60 52.92 21.13
CA LYS A 819 27.87 52.65 21.83
C LYS A 819 29.04 53.40 21.17
N ILE A 820 29.08 53.55 19.86
CA ILE A 820 30.04 54.42 19.14
C ILE A 820 29.86 55.86 19.65
N GLY A 821 28.63 56.33 19.79
CA GLY A 821 28.35 57.63 20.37
C GLY A 821 28.87 57.77 21.82
N GLU A 822 28.63 56.80 22.69
CA GLU A 822 29.11 56.77 24.08
C GLU A 822 30.65 56.74 24.14
N ALA A 823 31.33 55.97 23.28
CA ALA A 823 32.77 55.87 23.24
C ALA A 823 33.41 57.24 22.81
N TYR A 824 32.87 57.86 21.75
CA TYR A 824 33.32 59.20 21.38
C TYR A 824 33.00 60.25 22.40
N TYR A 825 31.88 60.13 23.13
CA TYR A 825 31.51 61.02 24.20
C TYR A 825 32.55 60.90 25.38
N ALA A 826 32.91 59.69 25.73
CA ALA A 826 33.96 59.43 26.75
C ALA A 826 35.35 59.97 26.32
N LEU A 827 35.69 59.94 25.04
CA LEU A 827 36.88 60.56 24.47
C LEU A 827 36.77 62.09 24.36
N LYS A 828 35.64 62.68 24.77
CA LYS A 828 35.31 64.12 24.67
C LYS A 828 35.25 64.64 23.21
N ASP A 829 35.15 63.75 22.25
CA ASP A 829 34.89 64.11 20.85
C ASP A 829 33.36 64.19 20.62
N PHE A 830 32.76 65.27 21.11
CA PHE A 830 31.33 65.47 21.04
C PHE A 830 30.78 65.59 19.63
N SER A 831 31.64 65.98 18.66
CA SER A 831 31.25 66.07 17.26
C SER A 831 31.07 64.69 16.62
N ARG A 832 31.91 63.72 16.94
CA ARG A 832 31.77 62.32 16.46
C ARG A 832 30.73 61.59 17.29
N ALA A 833 30.63 61.83 18.57
CA ALA A 833 29.56 61.27 19.44
C ALA A 833 28.16 61.64 18.92
N LEU A 834 27.98 62.92 18.55
CA LEU A 834 26.71 63.37 17.99
C LEU A 834 26.36 62.62 16.69
N ARG A 835 27.31 62.35 15.81
CA ARG A 835 27.06 61.57 14.59
C ARG A 835 26.58 60.16 14.90
N GLY A 836 27.10 59.50 15.88
CA GLY A 836 26.64 58.18 16.33
C GLY A 836 25.19 58.23 16.80
N TYR A 837 24.84 59.17 17.70
CA TYR A 837 23.48 59.33 18.21
C TYR A 837 22.47 59.76 17.13
N GLU A 838 22.85 60.64 16.21
CA GLU A 838 22.02 61.04 15.07
C GLU A 838 21.73 59.84 14.14
N ARG A 839 22.70 58.93 13.92
CA ARG A 839 22.44 57.71 13.16
C ARG A 839 21.32 56.90 13.78
N VAL A 840 21.32 56.74 15.11
CA VAL A 840 20.23 56.05 15.83
C VAL A 840 18.90 56.78 15.64
N ILE A 841 18.88 58.08 15.87
CA ILE A 841 17.67 58.93 15.81
C ILE A 841 16.99 58.87 14.44
N TYR A 842 17.80 59.00 13.33
CA TYR A 842 17.24 59.16 12.00
C TYR A 842 17.06 57.86 11.25
N ARG A 843 17.93 56.87 11.50
CA ARG A 843 17.85 55.62 10.77
C ARG A 843 17.04 54.54 11.49
N PHE A 844 16.97 54.62 12.79
CA PHE A 844 16.30 53.59 13.61
C PHE A 844 15.30 54.20 14.60
N PRO A 845 14.32 54.99 14.11
CA PRO A 845 13.31 55.57 14.99
C PRO A 845 12.48 54.47 15.66
N LYS A 846 12.08 54.73 16.90
CA LYS A 846 11.32 53.80 17.77
C LYS A 846 12.04 52.48 18.10
N SER A 847 13.36 52.44 18.03
CA SER A 847 14.18 51.27 18.36
C SER A 847 14.35 51.06 19.87
N GLY A 848 13.93 52.03 20.68
CA GLY A 848 14.23 52.07 22.11
C GLY A 848 15.55 52.78 22.46
N TRP A 849 16.58 52.62 21.62
CA TRP A 849 17.86 53.31 21.72
C TRP A 849 17.77 54.79 21.27
N ASP A 850 16.83 55.12 20.43
CA ASP A 850 16.60 56.48 19.93
C ASP A 850 16.24 57.46 21.07
N LYS A 851 15.47 57.03 22.05
CA LYS A 851 15.13 57.87 23.23
C LYS A 851 16.39 58.34 23.95
N ARG A 852 17.31 57.44 24.26
CA ARG A 852 18.58 57.74 24.94
C ARG A 852 19.47 58.58 24.04
N SER A 853 19.49 58.25 22.72
CA SER A 853 20.25 58.99 21.72
C SER A 853 19.77 60.43 21.58
N TYR A 854 18.48 60.73 21.68
CA TYR A 854 17.97 62.12 21.73
C TYR A 854 18.52 62.89 22.93
N LEU A 855 18.53 62.28 24.10
CA LEU A 855 19.09 62.92 25.32
C LEU A 855 20.59 63.21 25.14
N ARG A 856 21.35 62.18 24.75
CA ARG A 856 22.78 62.32 24.56
C ARG A 856 23.16 63.29 23.44
N ALA A 857 22.41 63.28 22.33
CA ALA A 857 22.60 64.24 21.25
C ALA A 857 22.36 65.68 21.71
N SER A 858 21.31 65.89 22.52
CA SER A 858 21.01 67.22 23.07
C SER A 858 22.13 67.74 23.97
N GLU A 859 22.76 66.84 24.73
CA GLU A 859 23.89 67.18 25.59
C GLU A 859 25.14 67.54 24.75
N CYS A 860 25.42 66.71 23.69
CA CYS A 860 26.48 67.03 22.74
C CYS A 860 26.26 68.43 22.08
N TYR A 861 25.04 68.69 21.63
CA TYR A 861 24.73 70.03 21.07
C TYR A 861 24.95 71.13 22.07
N ARG A 862 24.61 70.93 23.34
CA ARG A 862 24.87 71.92 24.41
C ARG A 862 26.36 72.21 24.60
N VAL A 863 27.19 71.15 24.67
CA VAL A 863 28.64 71.27 24.85
C VAL A 863 29.29 71.90 23.61
N LEU A 864 28.78 71.62 22.43
CA LEU A 864 29.23 72.19 21.16
C LEU A 864 28.73 73.65 20.94
N LYS A 865 28.10 74.27 21.99
CA LYS A 865 27.56 75.64 21.91
C LYS A 865 26.49 75.85 20.83
N ARG A 866 25.65 74.82 20.61
CA ARG A 866 24.53 74.83 19.64
C ARG A 866 23.18 74.72 20.36
N PRO A 867 22.77 75.69 21.23
CA PRO A 867 21.60 75.54 22.07
C PRO A 867 20.28 75.35 21.28
N ASN A 868 20.10 76.01 20.16
CA ASN A 868 18.90 75.87 19.32
C ASN A 868 18.69 74.42 18.82
N TRP A 869 19.79 73.72 18.51
CA TRP A 869 19.72 72.32 18.10
C TRP A 869 19.41 71.41 19.32
N ALA A 870 19.99 71.67 20.47
CA ALA A 870 19.68 70.96 21.70
C ALA A 870 18.20 71.09 22.03
N GLU A 871 17.66 72.31 21.98
CA GLU A 871 16.24 72.59 22.22
C GLU A 871 15.35 71.84 21.23
N LYS A 872 15.63 71.93 19.92
CA LYS A 872 14.87 71.27 18.89
C LYS A 872 14.89 69.73 19.10
N THR A 873 16.02 69.18 19.50
CA THR A 873 16.18 67.74 19.77
C THR A 873 15.34 67.27 20.94
N LEU A 874 15.35 68.00 22.07
CA LEU A 874 14.56 67.72 23.26
C LEU A 874 13.06 67.87 23.01
N LYS A 875 12.64 68.93 22.34
CA LYS A 875 11.23 69.12 21.93
C LYS A 875 10.74 67.98 21.05
N ARG A 876 11.57 67.50 20.11
CA ARG A 876 11.22 66.38 19.26
C ARG A 876 11.08 65.08 20.02
N LEU A 877 11.95 64.81 21.01
CA LEU A 877 11.83 63.68 21.91
C LEU A 877 10.49 63.69 22.71
N ILE A 878 10.17 64.84 23.29
CA ILE A 878 8.92 65.05 24.08
C ILE A 878 7.70 64.82 23.16
N ALA A 879 7.72 65.30 21.94
CA ALA A 879 6.62 65.18 20.99
C ALA A 879 6.42 63.75 20.51
N LEU A 880 7.51 63.00 20.32
CA LEU A 880 7.48 61.60 19.83
C LEU A 880 7.04 60.62 20.91
N TYR A 881 7.35 60.91 22.19
CA TYR A 881 7.13 60.00 23.31
C TYR A 881 6.35 60.65 24.47
N PRO A 882 5.19 61.26 24.25
CA PRO A 882 4.49 62.11 25.28
C PRO A 882 4.05 61.34 26.53
N LYS A 883 3.94 60.01 26.46
CA LYS A 883 3.52 59.18 27.60
C LYS A 883 4.69 58.39 28.24
N ASP A 884 5.90 58.55 27.71
CA ASP A 884 7.07 57.83 28.21
C ASP A 884 7.74 58.62 29.35
N PRO A 885 8.18 57.96 30.45
CA PRO A 885 8.89 58.61 31.54
C PRO A 885 10.11 59.43 31.11
N ILE A 886 10.74 59.14 29.97
CA ILE A 886 11.85 59.88 29.41
C ILE A 886 11.55 61.36 29.19
N VAL A 887 10.25 61.71 29.03
CA VAL A 887 9.76 63.09 28.85
C VAL A 887 10.15 63.96 30.02
N TYR A 888 10.14 63.46 31.22
CA TYR A 888 10.47 64.21 32.43
C TYR A 888 11.98 64.58 32.44
N GLU A 889 12.86 63.68 32.06
CA GLU A 889 14.29 63.93 31.94
C GLU A 889 14.61 64.90 30.78
N ALA A 890 13.90 64.70 29.62
CA ALA A 890 14.03 65.59 28.51
C ALA A 890 13.56 67.03 28.89
N SER A 891 12.45 67.14 29.62
CA SER A 891 11.93 68.39 30.07
C SER A 891 12.82 69.10 31.12
N LEU A 892 13.46 68.30 31.97
CA LEU A 892 14.43 68.80 32.95
C LEU A 892 15.65 69.42 32.21
N ASN A 893 16.17 68.72 31.19
CA ASN A 893 17.27 69.21 30.41
C ASN A 893 16.93 70.41 29.53
N LEU A 894 15.68 70.44 29.02
CA LEU A 894 15.13 71.58 28.30
C LEU A 894 14.97 72.80 29.23
N GLY A 895 14.47 72.60 30.44
CA GLY A 895 14.38 73.62 31.46
C GLY A 895 15.73 74.21 31.86
N LYS A 896 16.77 73.37 32.00
CA LYS A 896 18.15 73.83 32.26
C LYS A 896 18.66 74.63 31.07
N LEU A 897 18.39 74.21 29.83
CA LEU A 897 18.79 74.92 28.63
C LEU A 897 18.19 76.35 28.58
N HIS A 898 16.91 76.47 28.75
CA HIS A 898 16.18 77.75 28.75
C HIS A 898 16.61 78.64 29.92
N PHE A 899 16.84 78.05 31.08
CA PHE A 899 17.31 78.80 32.24
C PHE A 899 18.69 79.44 31.97
N HIS A 900 19.60 78.69 31.39
CA HIS A 900 20.91 79.22 31.02
C HIS A 900 20.85 80.22 29.86
N GLY A 901 19.85 80.14 29.01
CA GLY A 901 19.58 81.03 27.91
C GLY A 901 18.90 82.31 28.36
N GLN A 902 18.49 82.41 29.66
CA GLN A 902 17.70 83.52 30.26
C GLN A 902 16.23 83.56 29.77
N ASP A 903 15.77 82.46 29.10
CA ASP A 903 14.39 82.27 28.64
C ASP A 903 13.53 81.73 29.82
N TYR A 904 13.42 82.52 30.90
CA TYR A 904 12.89 81.97 32.14
C TYR A 904 11.43 81.53 32.07
N ARG A 905 10.60 82.10 31.18
CA ARG A 905 9.21 81.62 31.00
C ARG A 905 9.11 80.22 30.45
N GLU A 906 9.92 79.95 29.40
CA GLU A 906 10.06 78.65 28.78
C GLU A 906 10.72 77.65 29.76
N ALA A 907 11.69 78.12 30.55
CA ALA A 907 12.33 77.31 31.60
C ALA A 907 11.24 76.90 32.66
N ILE A 908 10.38 77.75 33.11
CA ILE A 908 9.27 77.41 34.05
C ILE A 908 8.36 76.34 33.44
N ALA A 909 7.96 76.49 32.16
CA ALA A 909 7.08 75.55 31.51
C ALA A 909 7.74 74.16 31.41
N SER A 910 9.03 74.10 31.07
CA SER A 910 9.80 72.88 30.96
C SER A 910 10.01 72.23 32.33
N PHE A 911 10.41 72.95 33.33
CA PHE A 911 10.59 72.46 34.69
C PHE A 911 9.25 72.01 35.34
N LYS A 912 8.17 72.66 35.06
CA LYS A 912 6.82 72.17 35.52
C LYS A 912 6.50 70.79 35.00
N MET A 913 6.84 70.48 33.75
CA MET A 913 6.69 69.16 33.18
C MET A 913 7.61 68.19 33.92
N ALA A 914 8.89 68.54 34.18
CA ALA A 914 9.87 67.71 34.84
C ALA A 914 9.50 67.33 36.29
N THR A 915 8.65 68.13 36.96
CA THR A 915 8.17 67.83 38.37
C THR A 915 7.31 66.56 38.42
N GLY A 916 6.82 66.04 37.28
CA GLY A 916 6.06 64.78 37.17
C GLY A 916 6.99 63.54 37.21
N SER A 917 8.32 63.71 37.30
CA SER A 917 9.25 62.58 37.33
C SER A 917 9.05 61.72 38.60
N SER A 918 9.13 60.42 38.43
CA SER A 918 9.19 59.47 39.55
C SER A 918 10.55 59.54 40.31
N ASP A 919 11.57 60.09 39.68
CA ASP A 919 12.81 60.46 40.36
C ASP A 919 12.59 61.76 41.18
N ARG A 920 12.43 61.55 42.49
CA ARG A 920 12.19 62.63 43.43
C ARG A 920 13.32 63.65 43.49
N THR A 921 14.55 63.24 43.14
CA THR A 921 15.69 64.17 43.09
C THR A 921 15.54 65.13 41.91
N ALA A 922 15.26 64.54 40.75
CA ALA A 922 15.06 65.33 39.51
C ALA A 922 13.84 66.26 39.68
N ALA A 923 12.74 65.73 40.23
CA ALA A 923 11.51 66.53 40.46
C ALA A 923 11.71 67.66 41.46
N SER A 924 12.40 67.44 42.56
CA SER A 924 12.72 68.50 43.54
C SER A 924 13.67 69.55 42.99
N PHE A 925 14.67 69.13 42.21
CA PHE A 925 15.54 70.08 41.50
C PHE A 925 14.74 70.91 40.52
N ALA A 926 13.84 70.27 39.68
CA ALA A 926 13.00 70.99 38.74
C ALA A 926 12.11 72.04 39.50
N GLN A 927 11.50 71.62 40.63
CA GLN A 927 10.64 72.53 41.49
C GLN A 927 11.45 73.70 42.01
N LEU A 928 12.68 73.45 42.46
CA LEU A 928 13.56 74.53 42.91
C LEU A 928 13.87 75.55 41.80
N ARG A 929 14.18 75.00 40.58
CA ARG A 929 14.56 75.84 39.41
C ARG A 929 13.35 76.62 38.85
N ILE A 930 12.12 76.18 39.11
CA ILE A 930 10.89 76.99 38.85
C ILE A 930 10.94 78.22 39.70
N GLY A 931 11.25 78.07 40.99
CA GLY A 931 11.38 79.20 41.94
C GLY A 931 12.47 80.19 41.52
N ASP A 932 13.66 79.66 41.12
CA ASP A 932 14.75 80.48 40.58
C ASP A 932 14.38 81.25 39.34
N SER A 933 13.62 80.65 38.45
CA SER A 933 13.19 81.23 37.18
C SER A 933 12.19 82.38 37.48
N TYR A 934 11.28 82.19 38.38
CA TYR A 934 10.35 83.26 38.83
C TYR A 934 11.12 84.40 39.49
N LEU A 935 12.16 84.11 40.31
CA LEU A 935 12.96 85.10 40.95
C LEU A 935 13.76 85.92 39.91
N ALA A 936 14.27 85.33 38.92
CA ALA A 936 14.99 85.99 37.81
C ALA A 936 14.07 86.89 36.97
N LEU A 937 12.77 86.58 36.89
CA LEU A 937 11.77 87.37 36.25
C LEU A 937 11.30 88.52 37.12
N GLY A 938 11.77 88.60 38.35
CA GLY A 938 11.39 89.63 39.35
C GLY A 938 10.07 89.31 40.08
N ASP A 939 9.39 88.21 39.81
CA ASP A 939 8.17 87.80 40.51
C ASP A 939 8.51 87.04 41.83
N LYS A 940 8.74 87.84 42.83
CA LYS A 940 9.10 87.35 44.16
C LYS A 940 7.99 86.57 44.86
N GLU A 941 6.73 86.86 44.58
CA GLU A 941 5.61 86.13 45.20
C GLU A 941 5.50 84.72 44.66
N SER A 942 5.51 84.56 43.33
CA SER A 942 5.54 83.22 42.69
C SER A 942 6.79 82.43 43.08
N ALA A 943 7.95 83.09 43.18
CA ALA A 943 9.20 82.44 43.58
C ALA A 943 9.09 81.85 45.00
N LYS A 944 8.55 82.62 45.97
CA LYS A 944 8.32 82.17 47.33
C LYS A 944 7.43 80.95 47.39
N LEU A 945 6.32 81.00 46.61
CA LEU A 945 5.37 79.88 46.51
C LEU A 945 6.04 78.58 45.99
N GLU A 946 6.80 78.71 44.94
CA GLU A 946 7.43 77.57 44.31
C GLU A 946 8.57 76.96 45.17
N PHE A 947 9.35 77.82 45.85
CA PHE A 947 10.31 77.34 46.84
C PHE A 947 9.66 76.72 48.07
N MET A 948 8.53 77.17 48.51
CA MET A 948 7.78 76.52 49.57
C MET A 948 7.21 75.16 49.16
N LYS A 949 6.84 74.97 47.92
CA LYS A 949 6.46 73.65 47.38
C LYS A 949 7.59 72.67 47.56
N VAL A 950 8.88 73.07 47.40
CA VAL A 950 10.03 72.15 47.62
C VAL A 950 10.01 71.60 49.05
N LEU A 951 9.77 72.48 50.01
CA LEU A 951 9.66 72.13 51.46
C LEU A 951 8.52 71.14 51.72
N TYR A 952 7.39 71.32 51.11
CA TYR A 952 6.18 70.50 51.41
C TYR A 952 6.12 69.21 50.63
N LEU A 953 6.45 69.23 49.36
CA LEU A 953 6.34 68.06 48.47
C LEU A 953 7.59 67.10 48.49
N TYR A 954 8.78 67.68 48.85
CA TYR A 954 10.07 66.98 48.77
C TYR A 954 10.85 67.03 50.07
N ARG A 955 10.21 66.84 51.20
CA ARG A 955 10.78 66.96 52.59
C ARG A 955 11.98 66.00 52.79
N ASP A 956 12.04 64.93 52.06
CA ASP A 956 13.12 63.92 52.10
C ASP A 956 14.39 64.34 51.31
N ARG A 957 14.36 65.51 50.64
CA ARG A 957 15.48 66.04 49.83
C ARG A 957 16.11 67.27 50.47
N ASP A 958 16.77 67.02 51.60
CA ASP A 958 17.28 68.08 52.48
C ASP A 958 18.09 69.19 51.81
N GLU A 959 18.92 68.73 50.75
CA GLU A 959 19.76 69.70 50.04
C GLU A 959 18.90 70.80 49.36
N TYR A 960 17.89 70.37 48.60
CA TYR A 960 17.03 71.27 47.83
C TYR A 960 16.07 72.05 48.78
N VAL A 961 15.61 71.40 49.86
CA VAL A 961 14.83 72.06 50.91
C VAL A 961 15.64 73.17 51.62
N GLY A 962 16.91 72.89 51.90
CA GLY A 962 17.82 73.89 52.50
C GLY A 962 18.07 75.09 51.56
N GLU A 963 18.33 74.81 50.28
CA GLU A 963 18.51 75.84 49.26
C GLU A 963 17.23 76.73 49.09
N ALA A 964 16.06 76.05 49.01
CA ALA A 964 14.76 76.77 48.93
C ALA A 964 14.50 77.68 50.08
N LEU A 965 14.68 77.23 51.32
CA LEU A 965 14.51 78.07 52.52
C LEU A 965 15.47 79.22 52.59
N LEU A 966 16.73 79.01 52.19
CA LEU A 966 17.67 80.10 52.10
C LEU A 966 17.17 81.18 51.14
N LYS A 967 16.72 80.83 49.95
CA LYS A 967 16.26 81.78 48.97
C LYS A 967 14.95 82.51 49.46
N VAL A 968 13.99 81.79 50.10
CA VAL A 968 12.81 82.44 50.68
C VAL A 968 13.21 83.37 51.76
N GLY A 969 14.13 83.04 52.64
CA GLY A 969 14.64 83.91 53.68
C GLY A 969 15.33 85.13 53.09
N GLN A 970 16.12 85.00 52.04
CA GLN A 970 16.73 86.17 51.35
C GLN A 970 15.69 87.14 50.78
N ILE A 971 14.62 86.54 50.10
CA ILE A 971 13.52 87.37 49.55
C ILE A 971 12.84 88.20 50.69
N TYR A 972 12.59 87.55 51.82
CA TYR A 972 11.98 88.29 52.91
C TYR A 972 12.89 89.35 53.53
N VAL A 973 14.19 89.15 53.51
CA VAL A 973 15.18 90.18 53.90
C VAL A 973 15.13 91.39 52.92
N GLU A 974 15.11 91.13 51.61
CA GLU A 974 14.98 92.14 50.59
C GLU A 974 13.70 92.95 50.63
N GLU A 975 12.58 92.30 51.04
CA GLU A 975 11.29 92.90 51.25
C GLU A 975 11.18 93.59 52.59
N LYS A 976 12.24 93.63 53.44
CA LYS A 976 12.29 94.13 54.81
C LYS A 976 11.27 93.50 55.74
N ARG A 977 10.83 92.27 55.50
CA ARG A 977 9.93 91.46 56.30
C ARG A 977 10.72 90.58 57.23
N TRP A 978 11.25 91.26 58.28
CA TRP A 978 12.20 90.67 59.20
C TRP A 978 11.63 89.56 60.09
N SER A 979 10.34 89.65 60.39
CA SER A 979 9.65 88.62 61.20
C SER A 979 9.59 87.30 60.47
N GLU A 980 9.22 87.30 59.20
CA GLU A 980 9.05 86.16 58.36
C GLU A 980 10.45 85.61 57.95
N ALA A 981 11.40 86.56 57.71
CA ALA A 981 12.79 86.09 57.41
C ALA A 981 13.41 85.32 58.63
N ARG A 982 13.14 85.82 59.84
CA ARG A 982 13.50 85.21 61.11
C ARG A 982 12.93 83.79 61.24
N GLN A 983 11.63 83.64 61.04
CA GLN A 983 10.92 82.37 61.09
C GLN A 983 11.50 81.33 60.04
N ILE A 984 11.75 81.76 58.85
CA ILE A 984 12.32 80.89 57.79
C ILE A 984 13.74 80.42 58.12
N TYR A 985 14.63 81.32 58.60
CA TYR A 985 15.98 80.97 59.03
C TYR A 985 15.97 80.07 60.25
N GLN A 986 15.11 80.29 61.23
CA GLN A 986 14.92 79.42 62.37
C GLN A 986 14.46 78.00 61.90
N LYS A 987 13.42 77.99 61.02
CA LYS A 987 12.94 76.74 60.42
C LYS A 987 14.06 75.98 59.69
N LEU A 988 14.91 76.66 58.90
CA LEU A 988 16.04 76.07 58.18
C LEU A 988 17.04 75.46 59.16
N ILE A 989 17.40 76.16 60.29
CA ILE A 989 18.28 75.69 61.33
C ILE A 989 17.78 74.37 61.96
N HIS A 990 16.46 74.29 62.14
CA HIS A 990 15.82 73.11 62.72
C HIS A 990 15.59 71.96 61.72
N THR A 991 15.37 72.24 60.46
CA THR A 991 15.04 71.21 59.43
C THR A 991 16.18 70.73 58.59
N ALA A 992 17.24 71.56 58.37
CA ALA A 992 18.36 71.14 57.53
C ALA A 992 19.25 70.14 58.23
N ARG A 993 19.73 69.13 57.51
CA ARG A 993 20.75 68.21 57.99
C ARG A 993 22.19 68.68 57.64
N SER A 994 22.34 69.51 56.64
CA SER A 994 23.59 70.14 56.27
C SER A 994 24.03 71.16 57.27
N GLU A 995 25.17 70.93 57.96
CA GLU A 995 25.70 71.96 58.91
C GLU A 995 26.09 73.25 58.19
N GLU A 996 26.54 73.16 56.93
CA GLU A 996 26.84 74.31 56.11
C GLU A 996 25.61 75.19 55.87
N ALA A 997 24.46 74.61 55.56
CA ALA A 997 23.20 75.33 55.39
C ALA A 997 22.72 75.95 56.73
N LYS A 998 22.91 75.24 57.86
CA LYS A 998 22.60 75.79 59.22
C LYS A 998 23.53 76.91 59.54
N GLU A 999 24.80 76.89 59.23
CA GLU A 999 25.73 77.95 59.54
C GLU A 999 25.39 79.22 58.72
N ILE A 1000 25.11 79.04 57.42
CA ILE A 1000 24.60 80.18 56.62
C ILE A 1000 23.35 80.77 57.23
N ALA A 1001 22.38 79.89 57.60
CA ALA A 1001 21.14 80.38 58.24
C ALA A 1001 21.35 81.09 59.57
N ARG A 1002 22.29 80.63 60.40
CA ARG A 1002 22.70 81.28 61.66
C ARG A 1002 23.33 82.66 61.37
N LYS A 1003 24.17 82.81 60.36
CA LYS A 1003 24.79 84.09 59.98
C LYS A 1003 23.69 85.05 59.50
N MET A 1004 22.75 84.57 58.65
CA MET A 1004 21.70 85.40 58.16
C MET A 1004 20.72 85.73 59.23
N LEU A 1005 20.37 84.87 60.21
CA LEU A 1005 19.56 85.11 61.33
C LEU A 1005 20.13 86.26 62.26
N LYS A 1006 21.46 86.19 62.54
CA LYS A 1006 22.18 87.25 63.25
C LYS A 1006 22.13 88.57 62.49
N ARG A 1007 22.15 88.60 61.18
CA ARG A 1007 21.96 89.76 60.38
C ARG A 1007 20.52 90.37 60.56
N VAL A 1008 19.50 89.56 60.44
CA VAL A 1008 18.09 89.89 60.57
C VAL A 1008 17.83 90.49 62.00
N GLU A 1009 18.45 89.93 63.06
CA GLU A 1009 18.36 90.32 64.45
C GLU A 1009 19.04 91.66 64.65
N ARG A 1010 20.14 91.98 64.08
CA ARG A 1010 20.82 93.27 64.10
C ARG A 1010 19.92 94.38 63.47
N GLU A 1011 19.43 94.15 62.30
CA GLU A 1011 18.58 95.05 61.55
C GLU A 1011 17.25 95.32 62.26
N THR A 1012 16.72 94.35 63.02
CA THR A 1012 15.47 94.50 63.86
C THR A 1012 15.76 95.20 65.19
N SER A 1013 17.03 95.17 65.72
CA SER A 1013 17.40 95.86 66.99
C SER A 1013 17.79 97.30 66.77
N THR A 1014 18.07 97.75 65.59
CA THR A 1014 18.52 99.08 65.22
C THR A 1014 17.33 99.97 64.77
N ARG A 1015 16.11 99.45 64.80
CA ARG A 1015 14.80 100.19 64.68
C ARG A 1015 13.99 100.13 65.95
#